data_0d90baffcab2fecc06e38c34070c247c
#
_entry.id   0d90baffcab2fecc06e38c34070c247c
#
_cell.length_a   1.000
_cell.length_b   1.000
_cell.length_c   1.000
_cell.angle_alpha   90.00
_cell.angle_beta   90.00
_cell.angle_gamma   90.00
#
_symmetry.space_group_name_H-M   'P 1'
#
loop_
_entity.id
_entity.type
_entity.pdbx_description
1 polymer ?
#
loop_
_entity_poly.entity_id
_entity_poly.type
_entity_poly.pdbx_seq_one_letter_code
_entity_poly.pdbx_strand_id
1 'polypeptide(L)'
;MFGRGIFLSKRENEIDAMRRVKENWYWCIAGVFILFAFLVFLVVGEDSYIAVHDNMDLFVAQYKMLKDTHTFFAHGVDVPFLGGISRDNLPSELALTSVFYMLFPAFWGYVLNYLAKLVLAVVGSYLLAGEVCKRDNETYAPYKYLSVLCGLAYGMLNLFPNFGIPFATIPLAVYILLKIDRAVTLRAAIPWYVALFVYPFVSYFSYHGLFLCGYLLIAVIWVSIARKKVAKRLLAALPVLALGFVCFEYRLFSVMLFGKEETIRGLMVGQDLSIPEMLRETWDVLVNGMMHVESLHAQWVMPLCMLYFVILNVYYLMDKKTGKMFHDWYNFLIVFLFVNALVYGLWDYKPLRDLVATLCPPLEGFQYNRTIFFNPCLWYAALFLMLYRGVQFWHSEVCRSKLDKLLSMHAAKSAASSKKKKSSGFLKIYLADIGAVAVIFVAMAITFFSDTRYNDLMHTCYRTALHVIKGKEIDPMNYGEFYSTDLFAEAKEAVGYDGEWAVAYGLHPAVLEYNGIATLDGYLGYYSTEYKSAFRKVIAPALDRVEGHRINYDNWGARAYIYPGTEMPVVTEFKVYGPLEDYSLYMDVEAFHDLQGTYIFSRVPVDNTAELGLTMVFAKDAGEPLQNGETAPYGLYVYK
;
A
#
# COMPACT_ATOMS: atom_id res chain seq x y z
N MET A 1 4.86 46.41 -40.01
CA MET A 1 4.16 46.52 -38.71
C MET A 1 3.78 45.15 -38.11
N PHE A 2 3.82 44.04 -38.85
CA PHE A 2 3.38 42.72 -38.36
C PHE A 2 4.38 41.98 -37.44
N GLY A 3 5.67 42.34 -37.43
CA GLY A 3 6.67 41.63 -36.64
C GLY A 3 6.76 42.04 -35.15
N ARG A 4 6.34 43.26 -34.77
CA ARG A 4 6.39 43.73 -33.39
C ARG A 4 5.27 43.16 -32.48
N GLY A 5 4.08 42.89 -33.06
CA GLY A 5 2.95 42.35 -32.28
C GLY A 5 3.16 40.91 -31.82
N ILE A 6 3.79 40.07 -32.66
CA ILE A 6 4.07 38.66 -32.33
C ILE A 6 5.17 38.53 -31.25
N PHE A 7 6.17 39.41 -31.28
CA PHE A 7 7.26 39.43 -30.27
C PHE A 7 6.77 39.94 -28.89
N LEU A 8 5.87 40.88 -28.83
CA LEU A 8 5.27 41.40 -27.59
C LEU A 8 4.35 40.34 -26.96
N SER A 9 3.49 39.70 -27.75
CA SER A 9 2.62 38.58 -27.29
C SER A 9 3.43 37.38 -26.77
N LYS A 10 4.52 37.04 -27.42
CA LYS A 10 5.38 35.93 -26.97
C LYS A 10 6.09 36.25 -25.64
N ARG A 11 6.56 37.47 -25.46
CA ARG A 11 7.21 37.94 -24.23
C ARG A 11 6.23 38.09 -23.06
N GLU A 12 5.01 38.52 -23.30
CA GLU A 12 3.93 38.56 -22.32
C GLU A 12 3.53 37.13 -21.89
N ASN A 13 3.38 36.22 -22.84
CA ASN A 13 3.11 34.81 -22.55
C ASN A 13 4.26 34.14 -21.76
N GLU A 14 5.53 34.47 -22.03
CA GLU A 14 6.68 33.98 -21.28
C GLU A 14 6.74 34.54 -19.84
N ILE A 15 6.38 35.82 -19.67
CA ILE A 15 6.30 36.47 -18.35
C ILE A 15 5.15 35.87 -17.53
N ASP A 16 4.01 35.64 -18.13
CA ASP A 16 2.84 35.02 -17.49
C ASP A 16 3.13 33.55 -17.14
N ALA A 17 3.83 32.80 -18.01
CA ALA A 17 4.26 31.45 -17.73
C ALA A 17 5.25 31.39 -16.55
N MET A 18 6.26 32.26 -16.54
CA MET A 18 7.22 32.36 -15.41
C MET A 18 6.54 32.76 -14.10
N ARG A 19 5.54 33.67 -14.15
CA ARG A 19 4.75 34.06 -13.00
C ARG A 19 3.92 32.90 -12.46
N ARG A 20 3.25 32.11 -13.34
CA ARG A 20 2.48 30.91 -12.96
C ARG A 20 3.37 29.84 -12.35
N VAL A 21 4.57 29.61 -12.89
CA VAL A 21 5.55 28.67 -12.31
C VAL A 21 6.00 29.17 -10.93
N LYS A 22 6.28 30.46 -10.75
CA LYS A 22 6.67 31.05 -9.47
C LYS A 22 5.53 30.95 -8.41
N GLU A 23 4.28 31.01 -8.83
CA GLU A 23 3.12 30.88 -7.93
C GLU A 23 2.77 29.41 -7.62
N ASN A 24 3.17 28.44 -8.48
CA ASN A 24 2.79 27.03 -8.40
C ASN A 24 4.01 26.06 -8.41
N TRP A 25 5.18 26.51 -8.00
CA TRP A 25 6.44 25.75 -8.01
C TRP A 25 6.34 24.38 -7.32
N TYR A 26 5.49 24.27 -6.31
CA TYR A 26 5.28 23.04 -5.56
C TYR A 26 4.59 21.93 -6.40
N TRP A 27 3.74 22.30 -7.35
CA TRP A 27 3.19 21.37 -8.33
C TRP A 27 4.26 20.87 -9.31
N CYS A 28 5.22 21.75 -9.65
CA CYS A 28 6.36 21.34 -10.48
C CYS A 28 7.22 20.30 -9.75
N ILE A 29 7.46 20.45 -8.43
CA ILE A 29 8.19 19.46 -7.64
C ILE A 29 7.45 18.12 -7.65
N ALA A 30 6.14 18.11 -7.36
CA ALA A 30 5.35 16.88 -7.40
C ALA A 30 5.36 16.23 -8.79
N GLY A 31 5.18 17.03 -9.84
CA GLY A 31 5.22 16.56 -11.23
C GLY A 31 6.58 16.01 -11.63
N VAL A 32 7.68 16.67 -11.24
CA VAL A 32 9.05 16.19 -11.50
C VAL A 32 9.31 14.87 -10.80
N PHE A 33 8.87 14.69 -9.55
CA PHE A 33 9.05 13.43 -8.85
C PHE A 33 8.25 12.29 -9.50
N ILE A 34 6.98 12.55 -9.85
CA ILE A 34 6.13 11.55 -10.54
C ILE A 34 6.73 11.18 -11.90
N LEU A 35 7.21 12.18 -12.66
CA LEU A 35 7.90 11.96 -13.93
C LEU A 35 9.21 11.18 -13.73
N PHE A 36 9.99 11.49 -12.69
CA PHE A 36 11.18 10.74 -12.35
C PHE A 36 10.87 9.26 -12.09
N ALA A 37 9.87 8.96 -11.26
CA ALA A 37 9.44 7.59 -11.00
C ALA A 37 8.99 6.88 -12.29
N PHE A 38 8.21 7.55 -13.14
CA PHE A 38 7.82 7.01 -14.44
C PHE A 38 9.02 6.73 -15.34
N LEU A 39 9.98 7.66 -15.44
CA LEU A 39 11.17 7.49 -16.30
C LEU A 39 12.08 6.38 -15.81
N VAL A 40 12.22 6.17 -14.50
CA VAL A 40 12.99 5.04 -13.94
C VAL A 40 12.39 3.72 -14.43
N PHE A 41 11.09 3.49 -14.22
CA PHE A 41 10.43 2.25 -14.68
C PHE A 41 10.35 2.14 -16.20
N LEU A 42 10.29 3.25 -16.94
CA LEU A 42 10.32 3.24 -18.40
C LEU A 42 11.70 2.79 -18.95
N VAL A 43 12.77 3.29 -18.35
CA VAL A 43 14.14 3.02 -18.83
C VAL A 43 14.62 1.64 -18.40
N VAL A 44 14.32 1.25 -17.16
CA VAL A 44 14.73 -0.05 -16.62
C VAL A 44 13.82 -1.19 -17.10
N GLY A 45 12.52 -0.89 -17.30
CA GLY A 45 11.55 -1.88 -17.78
C GLY A 45 11.40 -3.05 -16.81
N GLU A 46 11.27 -4.26 -17.33
CA GLU A 46 11.09 -5.49 -16.54
C GLU A 46 12.34 -5.90 -15.74
N ASP A 47 13.49 -5.24 -15.94
CA ASP A 47 14.65 -5.37 -15.05
C ASP A 47 14.47 -4.61 -13.73
N SER A 48 13.32 -3.99 -13.49
CA SER A 48 13.00 -3.28 -12.24
C SER A 48 12.90 -4.25 -11.07
N TYR A 49 13.42 -3.82 -9.91
CA TYR A 49 13.37 -4.57 -8.66
C TYR A 49 12.08 -4.23 -7.92
N ILE A 50 11.11 -5.11 -8.01
CA ILE A 50 9.76 -4.97 -7.44
C ILE A 50 9.57 -5.98 -6.33
N ALA A 51 8.95 -5.57 -5.22
CA ALA A 51 8.66 -6.43 -4.08
C ALA A 51 7.79 -7.63 -4.49
N VAL A 52 8.20 -8.81 -4.07
CA VAL A 52 7.49 -10.06 -4.37
C VAL A 52 6.25 -10.20 -3.50
N HIS A 53 6.41 -10.04 -2.18
CA HIS A 53 5.38 -10.32 -1.17
C HIS A 53 4.07 -9.54 -1.39
N ASP A 54 2.94 -10.24 -1.44
CA ASP A 54 1.58 -9.74 -1.65
C ASP A 54 1.40 -8.88 -2.93
N ASN A 55 2.36 -8.97 -3.84
CA ASN A 55 2.38 -8.21 -5.09
C ASN A 55 2.68 -9.13 -6.27
N MET A 56 3.95 -9.47 -6.52
CA MET A 56 4.31 -10.39 -7.61
C MET A 56 3.89 -11.84 -7.31
N ASP A 57 3.91 -12.26 -6.04
CA ASP A 57 3.48 -13.60 -5.61
C ASP A 57 1.95 -13.77 -5.51
N LEU A 58 1.17 -12.72 -5.85
CA LEU A 58 -0.28 -12.73 -5.72
C LEU A 58 -0.97 -11.94 -6.86
N PHE A 59 -1.09 -10.60 -6.70
CA PHE A 59 -1.97 -9.79 -7.54
C PHE A 59 -1.53 -9.69 -9.00
N VAL A 60 -0.23 -9.52 -9.26
CA VAL A 60 0.31 -9.36 -10.61
C VAL A 60 0.05 -10.62 -11.44
N ALA A 61 0.31 -11.80 -10.86
CA ALA A 61 0.07 -13.08 -11.52
C ALA A 61 -1.43 -13.32 -11.75
N GLN A 62 -2.28 -13.09 -10.73
CA GLN A 62 -3.73 -13.26 -10.85
C GLN A 62 -4.33 -12.37 -11.95
N TYR A 63 -3.96 -11.09 -12.01
CA TYR A 63 -4.48 -10.21 -13.07
C TYR A 63 -3.98 -10.63 -14.46
N LYS A 64 -2.74 -11.09 -14.57
CA LYS A 64 -2.23 -11.62 -15.85
C LYS A 64 -2.99 -12.89 -16.25
N MET A 65 -3.17 -13.83 -15.35
CA MET A 65 -3.95 -15.05 -15.58
C MET A 65 -5.38 -14.72 -16.03
N LEU A 66 -6.08 -13.80 -15.33
CA LEU A 66 -7.43 -13.38 -15.72
C LEU A 66 -7.48 -12.74 -17.11
N LYS A 67 -6.41 -12.05 -17.52
CA LYS A 67 -6.28 -11.46 -18.85
C LYS A 67 -6.06 -12.52 -19.92
N ASP A 68 -5.13 -13.42 -19.70
CA ASP A 68 -4.73 -14.45 -20.66
C ASP A 68 -5.86 -15.49 -20.88
N THR A 69 -6.60 -15.81 -19.82
CA THR A 69 -7.78 -16.70 -19.89
C THR A 69 -9.06 -15.98 -20.35
N HIS A 70 -9.03 -14.66 -20.56
CA HIS A 70 -10.20 -13.83 -20.90
C HIS A 70 -11.33 -13.91 -19.88
N THR A 71 -11.03 -14.15 -18.60
CA THR A 71 -12.02 -14.38 -17.54
C THR A 71 -12.30 -13.17 -16.66
N PHE A 72 -11.77 -11.98 -16.95
CA PHE A 72 -12.00 -10.78 -16.11
C PHE A 72 -13.49 -10.58 -15.76
N PHE A 73 -14.38 -10.68 -16.73
CA PHE A 73 -15.82 -10.46 -16.56
C PHE A 73 -16.65 -11.75 -16.49
N ALA A 74 -15.99 -12.90 -16.51
CA ALA A 74 -16.69 -14.18 -16.44
C ALA A 74 -17.31 -14.43 -15.06
N HIS A 75 -18.40 -15.19 -15.00
CA HIS A 75 -19.10 -15.61 -13.79
C HIS A 75 -19.34 -17.11 -13.80
N GLY A 76 -19.21 -17.73 -12.63
CA GLY A 76 -19.47 -19.16 -12.46
C GLY A 76 -18.57 -20.04 -13.33
N VAL A 77 -17.37 -19.58 -13.65
CA VAL A 77 -16.34 -20.33 -14.37
C VAL A 77 -15.15 -20.55 -13.45
N ASP A 78 -14.50 -21.68 -13.60
CA ASP A 78 -13.27 -21.98 -12.90
C ASP A 78 -12.09 -21.43 -13.67
N VAL A 79 -11.07 -21.00 -12.93
CA VAL A 79 -9.81 -20.52 -13.49
C VAL A 79 -8.67 -21.50 -13.17
N PRO A 80 -7.57 -21.53 -13.95
CA PRO A 80 -6.50 -22.52 -13.79
C PRO A 80 -5.57 -22.20 -12.60
N PHE A 81 -6.17 -22.06 -11.43
CA PHE A 81 -5.51 -21.65 -10.18
C PHE A 81 -6.17 -22.38 -9.00
N LEU A 82 -5.37 -22.86 -8.03
CA LEU A 82 -5.83 -23.61 -6.86
C LEU A 82 -6.83 -24.73 -7.22
N GLY A 83 -6.45 -25.57 -8.20
CA GLY A 83 -7.26 -26.73 -8.62
C GLY A 83 -8.60 -26.39 -9.27
N GLY A 84 -8.75 -25.20 -9.83
CA GLY A 84 -9.99 -24.76 -10.48
C GLY A 84 -10.89 -23.95 -9.57
N ILE A 85 -10.33 -22.94 -8.91
CA ILE A 85 -11.15 -22.03 -8.09
C ILE A 85 -12.09 -21.19 -8.96
N SER A 86 -13.30 -20.92 -8.46
CA SER A 86 -14.23 -20.03 -9.16
C SER A 86 -13.65 -18.62 -9.32
N ARG A 87 -13.81 -18.04 -10.53
CA ARG A 87 -13.48 -16.63 -10.83
C ARG A 87 -14.12 -15.65 -9.83
N ASP A 88 -15.28 -16.02 -9.29
CA ASP A 88 -16.02 -15.15 -8.36
C ASP A 88 -15.33 -15.00 -6.99
N ASN A 89 -14.36 -15.85 -6.67
CA ASN A 89 -13.51 -15.75 -5.47
C ASN A 89 -12.29 -14.84 -5.64
N LEU A 90 -12.04 -14.34 -6.84
CA LEU A 90 -10.90 -13.46 -7.16
C LEU A 90 -11.29 -11.99 -7.17
N PRO A 91 -10.31 -11.04 -7.16
CA PRO A 91 -10.58 -9.61 -7.08
C PRO A 91 -11.56 -9.08 -8.12
N SER A 92 -12.34 -8.06 -7.74
CA SER A 92 -13.28 -7.40 -8.64
C SER A 92 -12.58 -6.71 -9.81
N GLU A 93 -13.11 -6.89 -11.01
CA GLU A 93 -12.67 -6.21 -12.23
C GLU A 93 -13.01 -4.73 -12.26
N LEU A 94 -13.92 -4.28 -11.40
CA LEU A 94 -14.42 -2.90 -11.38
C LEU A 94 -13.50 -1.91 -10.67
N ALA A 95 -12.36 -2.36 -10.14
CA ALA A 95 -11.37 -1.50 -9.51
C ALA A 95 -10.52 -0.74 -10.54
N LEU A 96 -10.15 0.51 -10.23
CA LEU A 96 -9.16 1.24 -11.03
C LEU A 96 -7.86 0.43 -11.21
N THR A 97 -7.42 -0.24 -10.15
CA THR A 97 -6.28 -1.18 -10.18
C THR A 97 -6.45 -2.24 -11.25
N SER A 98 -7.59 -2.90 -11.30
CA SER A 98 -7.89 -3.96 -12.27
C SER A 98 -7.91 -3.43 -13.71
N VAL A 99 -8.43 -2.21 -13.91
CA VAL A 99 -8.49 -1.56 -15.24
C VAL A 99 -7.10 -1.40 -15.84
N PHE A 100 -6.09 -1.04 -15.04
CA PHE A 100 -4.72 -0.91 -15.56
C PHE A 100 -4.17 -2.26 -16.04
N TYR A 101 -4.41 -3.34 -15.31
CA TYR A 101 -3.97 -4.68 -15.73
C TYR A 101 -4.78 -5.23 -16.93
N MET A 102 -6.05 -4.88 -17.06
CA MET A 102 -6.85 -5.24 -18.24
C MET A 102 -6.31 -4.59 -19.51
N LEU A 103 -5.98 -3.30 -19.44
CA LEU A 103 -5.63 -2.50 -20.63
C LEU A 103 -4.15 -2.63 -21.03
N PHE A 104 -3.25 -2.84 -20.08
CA PHE A 104 -1.80 -2.83 -20.30
C PHE A 104 -1.16 -4.19 -19.96
N PRO A 105 0.05 -4.49 -20.44
CA PRO A 105 0.85 -5.63 -19.94
C PRO A 105 1.00 -5.56 -18.40
N ALA A 106 1.20 -6.70 -17.75
CA ALA A 106 1.17 -6.79 -16.29
C ALA A 106 2.17 -5.84 -15.60
N PHE A 107 3.40 -5.75 -16.11
CA PHE A 107 4.40 -4.79 -15.62
C PHE A 107 3.89 -3.33 -15.68
N TRP A 108 3.33 -2.92 -16.81
CA TRP A 108 2.77 -1.56 -16.96
C TRP A 108 1.52 -1.34 -16.12
N GLY A 109 0.72 -2.39 -15.93
CA GLY A 109 -0.41 -2.36 -14.97
C GLY A 109 0.09 -2.01 -13.57
N TYR A 110 1.18 -2.64 -13.12
CA TYR A 110 1.86 -2.33 -11.86
C TYR A 110 2.35 -0.87 -11.82
N VAL A 111 3.12 -0.42 -12.83
CA VAL A 111 3.69 0.93 -12.88
C VAL A 111 2.60 2.00 -12.83
N LEU A 112 1.51 1.83 -13.57
CA LEU A 112 0.39 2.77 -13.57
C LEU A 112 -0.31 2.83 -12.20
N ASN A 113 -0.46 1.70 -11.50
CA ASN A 113 -0.96 1.68 -10.13
C ASN A 113 -0.03 2.46 -9.18
N TYR A 114 1.29 2.27 -9.31
CA TYR A 114 2.28 3.00 -8.52
C TYR A 114 2.18 4.52 -8.73
N LEU A 115 2.07 4.97 -9.97
CA LEU A 115 1.92 6.39 -10.31
C LEU A 115 0.57 6.95 -9.85
N ALA A 116 -0.52 6.19 -10.01
CA ALA A 116 -1.85 6.58 -9.56
C ALA A 116 -1.89 6.81 -8.04
N LYS A 117 -1.20 5.98 -7.26
CA LYS A 117 -1.01 6.18 -5.82
C LYS A 117 -0.44 7.56 -5.50
N LEU A 118 0.64 7.96 -6.18
CA LEU A 118 1.27 9.28 -5.97
C LEU A 118 0.32 10.43 -6.31
N VAL A 119 -0.34 10.35 -7.47
CA VAL A 119 -1.27 11.40 -7.93
C VAL A 119 -2.45 11.53 -6.97
N LEU A 120 -3.07 10.42 -6.57
CA LEU A 120 -4.25 10.41 -5.69
C LEU A 120 -3.92 10.94 -4.29
N ALA A 121 -2.75 10.62 -3.74
CA ALA A 121 -2.29 11.16 -2.47
C ALA A 121 -2.10 12.67 -2.52
N VAL A 122 -1.42 13.19 -3.57
CA VAL A 122 -1.18 14.63 -3.73
C VAL A 122 -2.49 15.39 -3.93
N VAL A 123 -3.34 14.94 -4.86
CA VAL A 123 -4.60 15.62 -5.18
C VAL A 123 -5.56 15.55 -3.99
N GLY A 124 -5.71 14.38 -3.37
CA GLY A 124 -6.57 14.21 -2.19
C GLY A 124 -6.15 15.10 -1.02
N SER A 125 -4.85 15.14 -0.71
CA SER A 125 -4.29 15.98 0.36
C SER A 125 -4.49 17.48 0.07
N TYR A 126 -4.24 17.92 -1.16
CA TYR A 126 -4.46 19.30 -1.58
C TYR A 126 -5.92 19.73 -1.43
N LEU A 127 -6.86 18.90 -1.90
CA LEU A 127 -8.29 19.19 -1.82
C LEU A 127 -8.77 19.21 -0.37
N LEU A 128 -8.37 18.22 0.44
CA LEU A 128 -8.75 18.14 1.84
C LEU A 128 -8.22 19.32 2.64
N ALA A 129 -6.93 19.62 2.53
CA ALA A 129 -6.32 20.75 3.23
C ALA A 129 -6.98 22.08 2.86
N GLY A 130 -7.28 22.29 1.57
CA GLY A 130 -8.01 23.46 1.12
C GLY A 130 -9.39 23.58 1.74
N GLU A 131 -10.12 22.49 1.93
CA GLU A 131 -11.44 22.48 2.54
C GLU A 131 -11.37 22.69 4.07
N VAL A 132 -10.40 22.09 4.75
CA VAL A 132 -10.20 22.25 6.21
C VAL A 132 -9.76 23.68 6.54
N CYS A 133 -8.74 24.19 5.86
CA CYS A 133 -8.14 25.48 6.18
C CYS A 133 -9.02 26.67 5.79
N LYS A 134 -9.88 26.57 4.77
CA LYS A 134 -10.85 27.63 4.42
C LYS A 134 -11.84 27.93 5.55
N ARG A 135 -12.17 26.94 6.35
CA ARG A 135 -13.09 27.12 7.48
C ARG A 135 -12.48 27.99 8.59
N ASP A 136 -11.18 27.84 8.81
CA ASP A 136 -10.49 28.46 9.94
C ASP A 136 -9.75 29.76 9.53
N ASN A 137 -9.50 29.95 8.23
CA ASN A 137 -8.74 31.11 7.75
C ASN A 137 -8.93 31.37 6.25
N GLU A 138 -9.40 32.54 5.87
CA GLU A 138 -9.54 32.96 4.46
C GLU A 138 -8.18 33.09 3.72
N THR A 139 -7.06 33.10 4.46
CA THR A 139 -5.71 33.34 3.93
C THR A 139 -4.93 32.05 3.63
N TYR A 140 -5.58 30.91 3.42
CA TYR A 140 -4.90 29.64 3.11
C TYR A 140 -4.07 29.66 1.79
N ALA A 141 -4.43 30.51 0.84
CA ALA A 141 -3.79 30.52 -0.48
C ALA A 141 -2.24 30.55 -0.46
N PRO A 142 -1.55 31.30 0.43
CA PRO A 142 -0.09 31.32 0.52
C PRO A 142 0.52 30.00 1.00
N TYR A 143 -0.24 29.11 1.64
CA TYR A 143 0.25 27.88 2.31
C TYR A 143 -0.07 26.60 1.53
N LYS A 144 -0.62 26.72 0.31
CA LYS A 144 -0.99 25.57 -0.54
C LYS A 144 0.19 24.61 -0.80
N TYR A 145 1.41 25.11 -0.84
CA TYR A 145 2.61 24.33 -1.04
C TYR A 145 2.78 23.25 0.03
N LEU A 146 2.40 23.51 1.30
CA LEU A 146 2.48 22.54 2.38
C LEU A 146 1.61 21.33 2.10
N SER A 147 0.38 21.52 1.60
CA SER A 147 -0.54 20.42 1.33
C SER A 147 -0.10 19.54 0.17
N VAL A 148 0.47 20.14 -0.88
CA VAL A 148 0.99 19.38 -2.03
C VAL A 148 2.24 18.60 -1.66
N LEU A 149 3.19 19.23 -0.94
CA LEU A 149 4.42 18.57 -0.53
C LEU A 149 4.19 17.49 0.55
N CYS A 150 3.31 17.74 1.54
CA CYS A 150 2.91 16.71 2.50
C CYS A 150 2.15 15.57 1.81
N GLY A 151 1.29 15.89 0.82
CA GLY A 151 0.60 14.89 0.02
C GLY A 151 1.56 14.04 -0.82
N LEU A 152 2.61 14.64 -1.38
CA LEU A 152 3.66 13.91 -2.08
C LEU A 152 4.44 13.01 -1.11
N ALA A 153 4.88 13.54 0.04
CA ALA A 153 5.58 12.77 1.05
C ALA A 153 4.75 11.58 1.56
N TYR A 154 3.43 11.77 1.74
CA TYR A 154 2.50 10.70 2.06
C TYR A 154 2.39 9.66 0.92
N GLY A 155 2.26 10.10 -0.33
CA GLY A 155 2.18 9.22 -1.50
C GLY A 155 3.46 8.41 -1.75
N MET A 156 4.62 8.91 -1.32
CA MET A 156 5.91 8.23 -1.42
C MET A 156 6.08 7.08 -0.44
N LEU A 157 5.20 6.93 0.56
CA LEU A 157 5.32 5.83 1.52
C LEU A 157 5.44 4.47 0.83
N ASN A 158 6.29 3.62 1.39
CA ASN A 158 6.68 2.33 0.83
C ASN A 158 5.60 1.26 1.04
N LEU A 159 4.45 1.48 0.41
CA LEU A 159 3.34 0.56 0.35
C LEU A 159 3.28 -0.02 -1.06
N PHE A 160 2.99 -1.30 -1.23
CA PHE A 160 2.80 -1.85 -2.56
C PHE A 160 1.50 -1.31 -3.22
N PRO A 161 1.38 -1.26 -4.55
CA PRO A 161 0.34 -0.48 -5.24
C PRO A 161 -1.10 -0.82 -4.85
N ASN A 162 -1.42 -2.09 -4.63
CA ASN A 162 -2.77 -2.49 -4.25
C ASN A 162 -3.20 -1.97 -2.88
N PHE A 163 -2.31 -1.99 -1.88
CA PHE A 163 -2.56 -1.35 -0.59
C PHE A 163 -2.31 0.16 -0.65
N GLY A 164 -1.41 0.61 -1.51
CA GLY A 164 -1.06 2.02 -1.66
C GLY A 164 -2.21 2.89 -2.15
N ILE A 165 -2.93 2.49 -3.21
CA ILE A 165 -4.08 3.23 -3.75
C ILE A 165 -5.20 3.38 -2.73
N PRO A 166 -5.66 2.33 -2.02
CA PRO A 166 -6.66 2.47 -0.98
C PRO A 166 -6.33 3.57 0.03
N PHE A 167 -5.11 3.57 0.53
CA PHE A 167 -4.71 4.51 1.58
C PHE A 167 -4.43 5.91 1.02
N ALA A 168 -3.83 6.01 -0.16
CA ALA A 168 -3.60 7.28 -0.84
C ALA A 168 -4.89 8.07 -1.10
N THR A 169 -6.03 7.39 -1.21
CA THR A 169 -7.35 8.00 -1.43
C THR A 169 -8.09 8.41 -0.16
N ILE A 170 -7.62 8.06 1.05
CA ILE A 170 -8.28 8.43 2.31
C ILE A 170 -8.52 9.96 2.43
N PRO A 171 -7.55 10.85 2.11
CA PRO A 171 -7.81 12.28 2.11
C PRO A 171 -8.95 12.70 1.18
N LEU A 172 -9.09 12.03 0.03
CA LEU A 172 -10.16 12.29 -0.93
C LEU A 172 -11.53 11.90 -0.35
N ALA A 173 -11.64 10.75 0.33
CA ALA A 173 -12.87 10.33 1.00
C ALA A 173 -13.32 11.36 2.04
N VAL A 174 -12.40 11.79 2.91
CA VAL A 174 -12.69 12.81 3.93
C VAL A 174 -13.10 14.13 3.29
N TYR A 175 -12.44 14.54 2.21
CA TYR A 175 -12.82 15.72 1.45
C TYR A 175 -14.26 15.64 0.91
N ILE A 176 -14.63 14.52 0.28
CA ILE A 176 -15.99 14.29 -0.25
C ILE A 176 -17.03 14.38 0.86
N LEU A 177 -16.79 13.72 1.99
CA LEU A 177 -17.67 13.75 3.16
C LEU A 177 -17.84 15.16 3.74
N LEU A 178 -16.77 15.96 3.81
CA LEU A 178 -16.83 17.34 4.23
C LEU A 178 -17.65 18.20 3.26
N LYS A 179 -17.55 17.95 1.95
CA LYS A 179 -18.35 18.63 0.93
C LYS A 179 -19.83 18.30 1.04
N ILE A 180 -20.17 17.05 1.33
CA ILE A 180 -21.56 16.61 1.60
C ILE A 180 -22.10 17.32 2.83
N ASP A 181 -21.36 17.32 3.94
CA ASP A 181 -21.77 17.92 5.20
C ASP A 181 -22.01 19.43 5.09
N ARG A 182 -21.13 20.14 4.38
CA ARG A 182 -21.13 21.60 4.22
C ARG A 182 -22.04 22.12 3.09
N ALA A 183 -22.61 21.24 2.27
CA ALA A 183 -23.47 21.65 1.16
C ALA A 183 -24.68 22.43 1.68
N VAL A 184 -24.97 23.61 1.11
CA VAL A 184 -26.11 24.45 1.55
C VAL A 184 -27.44 23.83 1.15
N THR A 185 -27.53 23.30 -0.09
CA THR A 185 -28.74 22.67 -0.63
C THR A 185 -28.50 21.21 -0.97
N LEU A 186 -29.58 20.44 -1.14
CA LEU A 186 -29.49 19.06 -1.60
C LEU A 186 -28.87 18.99 -3.02
N ARG A 187 -29.27 19.92 -3.91
CA ARG A 187 -28.69 19.98 -5.26
C ARG A 187 -27.18 20.14 -5.25
N ALA A 188 -26.64 20.93 -4.33
CA ALA A 188 -25.19 21.12 -4.16
C ALA A 188 -24.51 19.89 -3.57
N ALA A 189 -25.24 19.02 -2.86
CA ALA A 189 -24.72 17.77 -2.30
C ALA A 189 -24.71 16.59 -3.31
N ILE A 190 -25.62 16.59 -4.31
CA ILE A 190 -25.76 15.48 -5.27
C ILE A 190 -24.44 15.11 -5.95
N PRO A 191 -23.63 16.02 -6.53
CA PRO A 191 -22.36 15.64 -7.16
C PRO A 191 -21.41 14.92 -6.20
N TRP A 192 -21.44 15.27 -4.92
CA TRP A 192 -20.61 14.66 -3.89
C TRP A 192 -21.13 13.29 -3.44
N TYR A 193 -22.44 13.06 -3.45
CA TYR A 193 -23.00 11.71 -3.28
C TYR A 193 -22.62 10.80 -4.46
N VAL A 194 -22.65 11.32 -5.70
CA VAL A 194 -22.16 10.57 -6.88
C VAL A 194 -20.66 10.25 -6.73
N ALA A 195 -19.86 11.25 -6.34
CA ALA A 195 -18.43 11.02 -6.09
C ALA A 195 -18.19 9.99 -4.97
N LEU A 196 -19.01 10.00 -3.92
CA LEU A 196 -18.94 9.03 -2.82
C LEU A 196 -19.35 7.62 -3.28
N PHE A 197 -20.35 7.49 -4.15
CA PHE A 197 -20.74 6.22 -4.75
C PHE A 197 -19.63 5.64 -5.65
N VAL A 198 -18.94 6.50 -6.41
CA VAL A 198 -17.83 6.10 -7.30
C VAL A 198 -16.53 5.85 -6.53
N TYR A 199 -16.38 6.39 -5.33
CA TYR A 199 -15.16 6.29 -4.54
C TYR A 199 -14.67 4.84 -4.32
N PRO A 200 -15.50 3.83 -4.00
CA PRO A 200 -15.09 2.43 -3.89
C PRO A 200 -14.36 1.88 -5.13
N PHE A 201 -14.80 2.25 -6.33
CA PHE A 201 -14.22 1.79 -7.59
C PHE A 201 -12.81 2.36 -7.84
N VAL A 202 -12.55 3.59 -7.36
CA VAL A 202 -11.24 4.24 -7.49
C VAL A 202 -10.28 3.79 -6.41
N SER A 203 -10.79 3.54 -5.19
CA SER A 203 -9.98 3.34 -3.99
C SER A 203 -9.61 1.89 -3.71
N TYR A 204 -10.10 0.91 -4.48
CA TYR A 204 -10.04 -0.51 -4.12
C TYR A 204 -10.54 -0.73 -2.68
N PHE A 205 -11.81 -0.43 -2.46
CA PHE A 205 -12.42 -0.16 -1.16
C PHE A 205 -12.39 -1.32 -0.16
N SER A 206 -12.18 -2.56 -0.63
CA SER A 206 -12.17 -3.78 0.20
C SER A 206 -11.18 -3.73 1.37
N TYR A 207 -10.06 -3.02 1.20
CA TYR A 207 -9.03 -2.92 2.25
C TYR A 207 -9.41 -2.04 3.43
N HIS A 208 -10.27 -1.04 3.23
CA HIS A 208 -10.58 -0.06 4.27
C HIS A 208 -12.07 0.32 4.35
N GLY A 209 -12.90 -0.27 3.51
CA GLY A 209 -14.29 0.14 3.34
C GLY A 209 -15.14 0.01 4.59
N LEU A 210 -15.09 -1.14 5.25
CA LEU A 210 -15.88 -1.36 6.46
C LEU A 210 -15.46 -0.41 7.59
N PHE A 211 -14.16 -0.13 7.72
CA PHE A 211 -13.65 0.85 8.69
C PHE A 211 -14.10 2.26 8.37
N LEU A 212 -14.05 2.67 7.09
CA LEU A 212 -14.51 3.99 6.68
C LEU A 212 -16.02 4.15 6.93
N CYS A 213 -16.83 3.12 6.70
CA CYS A 213 -18.24 3.11 7.06
C CYS A 213 -18.44 3.24 8.58
N GLY A 214 -17.66 2.52 9.38
CA GLY A 214 -17.66 2.62 10.84
C GLY A 214 -17.27 4.03 11.33
N TYR A 215 -16.20 4.59 10.79
CA TYR A 215 -15.78 5.97 11.11
C TYR A 215 -16.81 7.02 10.68
N LEU A 216 -17.45 6.83 9.53
CA LEU A 216 -18.53 7.70 9.10
C LEU A 216 -19.73 7.64 10.06
N LEU A 217 -20.09 6.44 10.54
CA LEU A 217 -21.14 6.28 11.56
C LEU A 217 -20.78 7.01 12.85
N ILE A 218 -19.55 6.85 13.34
CA ILE A 218 -19.05 7.59 14.52
C ILE A 218 -19.11 9.10 14.26
N ALA A 219 -18.70 9.56 13.08
CA ALA A 219 -18.76 10.97 12.71
C ALA A 219 -20.20 11.49 12.65
N VAL A 220 -21.16 10.72 12.14
CA VAL A 220 -22.60 11.06 12.16
C VAL A 220 -23.10 11.26 13.58
N ILE A 221 -22.78 10.34 14.48
CA ILE A 221 -23.17 10.42 15.91
C ILE A 221 -22.54 11.65 16.56
N TRP A 222 -21.23 11.82 16.42
CA TRP A 222 -20.47 12.93 17.00
C TRP A 222 -20.98 14.29 16.54
N VAL A 223 -21.12 14.47 15.21
CA VAL A 223 -21.60 15.72 14.62
C VAL A 223 -23.06 16.01 15.03
N SER A 224 -23.89 14.96 15.13
CA SER A 224 -25.28 15.11 15.60
C SER A 224 -25.35 15.58 17.04
N ILE A 225 -24.53 15.01 17.92
CA ILE A 225 -24.43 15.43 19.33
C ILE A 225 -23.91 16.87 19.42
N ALA A 226 -22.83 17.19 18.74
CA ALA A 226 -22.20 18.50 18.76
C ALA A 226 -23.14 19.61 18.25
N ARG A 227 -23.98 19.31 17.27
CA ARG A 227 -24.95 20.24 16.68
C ARG A 227 -26.31 20.21 17.38
N LYS A 228 -26.53 19.29 18.34
CA LYS A 228 -27.83 18.99 18.94
C LYS A 228 -28.93 18.75 17.89
N LYS A 229 -28.57 18.20 16.75
CA LYS A 229 -29.42 17.95 15.57
C LYS A 229 -28.81 16.85 14.70
N VAL A 230 -29.65 15.93 14.24
CA VAL A 230 -29.22 14.84 13.36
C VAL A 230 -28.51 15.38 12.11
N ALA A 231 -27.31 14.90 11.86
CA ALA A 231 -26.50 15.21 10.69
C ALA A 231 -27.03 14.44 9.44
N LYS A 232 -28.26 14.78 9.02
CA LYS A 232 -29.01 14.02 8.00
C LYS A 232 -28.24 13.77 6.71
N ARG A 233 -27.37 14.69 6.29
CA ARG A 233 -26.58 14.55 5.05
C ARG A 233 -25.48 13.50 5.22
N LEU A 234 -24.74 13.53 6.33
CA LEU A 234 -23.76 12.50 6.63
C LEU A 234 -24.43 11.15 6.88
N LEU A 235 -25.60 11.15 7.50
CA LEU A 235 -26.38 9.92 7.68
C LEU A 235 -26.79 9.33 6.32
N ALA A 236 -27.22 10.16 5.37
CA ALA A 236 -27.54 9.72 4.00
C ALA A 236 -26.30 9.29 3.19
N ALA A 237 -25.09 9.71 3.58
CA ALA A 237 -23.85 9.26 2.95
C ALA A 237 -23.53 7.78 3.26
N LEU A 238 -23.95 7.26 4.42
CA LEU A 238 -23.74 5.85 4.79
C LEU A 238 -24.32 4.86 3.75
N PRO A 239 -25.64 4.91 3.46
CA PRO A 239 -26.21 3.97 2.49
C PRO A 239 -25.65 4.20 1.05
N VAL A 240 -25.26 5.42 0.67
CA VAL A 240 -24.65 5.69 -0.63
C VAL A 240 -23.27 5.02 -0.72
N LEU A 241 -22.45 5.15 0.34
CA LEU A 241 -21.13 4.52 0.39
C LEU A 241 -21.25 2.98 0.44
N ALA A 242 -22.18 2.47 1.26
CA ALA A 242 -22.45 1.04 1.34
C ALA A 242 -22.94 0.47 0.00
N LEU A 243 -23.83 1.18 -0.70
CA LEU A 243 -24.29 0.76 -2.03
C LEU A 243 -23.14 0.77 -3.04
N GLY A 244 -22.29 1.79 -3.04
CA GLY A 244 -21.09 1.86 -3.88
C GLY A 244 -20.15 0.68 -3.60
N PHE A 245 -19.99 0.30 -2.32
CA PHE A 245 -19.19 -0.86 -1.91
C PHE A 245 -19.78 -2.17 -2.43
N VAL A 246 -21.06 -2.40 -2.22
CA VAL A 246 -21.76 -3.61 -2.72
C VAL A 246 -21.65 -3.70 -4.24
N CYS A 247 -21.85 -2.59 -4.96
CA CYS A 247 -21.71 -2.58 -6.42
C CYS A 247 -20.27 -2.83 -6.88
N PHE A 248 -19.28 -2.32 -6.16
CA PHE A 248 -17.88 -2.54 -6.46
C PHE A 248 -17.44 -3.98 -6.20
N GLU A 249 -17.78 -4.53 -5.03
CA GLU A 249 -17.43 -5.90 -4.60
C GLU A 249 -18.62 -6.87 -4.75
N TYR A 250 -19.41 -6.71 -5.80
CA TYR A 250 -20.61 -7.52 -6.00
C TYR A 250 -20.32 -9.02 -6.00
N ARG A 251 -19.13 -9.46 -6.46
CA ARG A 251 -18.69 -10.86 -6.43
C ARG A 251 -18.57 -11.36 -5.00
N LEU A 252 -17.81 -10.66 -4.16
CA LEU A 252 -17.63 -11.00 -2.75
C LEU A 252 -18.98 -11.09 -2.03
N PHE A 253 -19.85 -10.07 -2.21
CA PHE A 253 -21.17 -10.07 -1.59
C PHE A 253 -22.07 -11.20 -2.14
N SER A 254 -21.95 -11.53 -3.42
CA SER A 254 -22.69 -12.67 -4.01
C SER A 254 -22.25 -13.99 -3.39
N VAL A 255 -20.95 -14.24 -3.28
CA VAL A 255 -20.41 -15.45 -2.66
C VAL A 255 -20.76 -15.51 -1.17
N MET A 256 -20.66 -14.40 -0.43
CA MET A 256 -21.03 -14.36 1.00
C MET A 256 -22.53 -14.61 1.26
N LEU A 257 -23.42 -14.13 0.39
CA LEU A 257 -24.86 -14.24 0.59
C LEU A 257 -25.47 -15.53 0.01
N PHE A 258 -24.92 -16.04 -1.07
CA PHE A 258 -25.47 -17.16 -1.83
C PHE A 258 -24.54 -18.36 -1.90
N GLY A 259 -23.24 -18.21 -1.59
CA GLY A 259 -22.28 -19.31 -1.49
C GLY A 259 -22.62 -20.24 -0.34
N LYS A 260 -22.38 -21.54 -0.56
CA LYS A 260 -22.65 -22.59 0.43
C LYS A 260 -21.36 -23.16 1.03
N GLU A 261 -20.22 -22.79 0.47
CA GLU A 261 -18.92 -23.33 0.84
C GLU A 261 -18.35 -22.60 2.07
N GLU A 262 -17.85 -23.36 3.01
CA GLU A 262 -17.04 -22.81 4.09
C GLU A 262 -15.67 -22.46 3.54
N THR A 263 -15.22 -21.24 3.84
CA THR A 263 -13.92 -20.76 3.38
C THR A 263 -12.88 -20.70 4.50
N ILE A 264 -11.61 -20.76 4.14
CA ILE A 264 -10.50 -20.64 5.10
C ILE A 264 -10.52 -19.33 5.87
N ARG A 265 -11.30 -18.34 5.45
CA ARG A 265 -11.35 -17.02 6.10
C ARG A 265 -11.78 -17.11 7.57
N GLY A 266 -12.68 -18.00 7.90
CA GLY A 266 -13.11 -18.27 9.28
C GLY A 266 -12.01 -18.87 10.18
N LEU A 267 -10.98 -19.48 9.59
CA LEU A 267 -9.85 -20.06 10.32
C LEU A 267 -8.75 -19.05 10.65
N MET A 268 -8.76 -17.88 10.02
CA MET A 268 -7.75 -16.83 10.21
C MET A 268 -8.00 -16.09 11.53
N VAL A 269 -7.46 -16.61 12.61
CA VAL A 269 -7.56 -16.04 13.95
C VAL A 269 -6.30 -15.26 14.34
N GLY A 270 -6.45 -14.23 15.18
CA GLY A 270 -5.33 -13.52 15.79
C GLY A 270 -4.61 -14.38 16.84
N GLN A 271 -3.49 -13.88 17.35
CA GLN A 271 -2.75 -14.49 18.45
C GLN A 271 -3.57 -14.42 19.75
N ASP A 272 -3.15 -15.19 20.75
CA ASP A 272 -3.77 -15.19 22.08
C ASP A 272 -2.82 -14.51 23.09
N LEU A 273 -2.73 -13.18 22.99
CA LEU A 273 -1.83 -12.39 23.82
C LEU A 273 -2.42 -12.10 25.22
N SER A 274 -1.55 -12.06 26.21
CA SER A 274 -1.86 -11.52 27.55
C SER A 274 -1.99 -9.97 27.47
N ILE A 275 -2.61 -9.36 28.48
CA ILE A 275 -2.76 -7.89 28.55
C ILE A 275 -1.40 -7.14 28.43
N PRO A 276 -0.31 -7.54 29.14
CA PRO A 276 0.97 -6.87 28.98
C PRO A 276 1.56 -6.99 27.56
N GLU A 277 1.40 -8.15 26.92
CA GLU A 277 1.85 -8.37 25.54
C GLU A 277 1.02 -7.55 24.54
N MET A 278 -0.28 -7.55 24.68
CA MET A 278 -1.20 -6.71 23.90
C MET A 278 -0.84 -5.21 23.99
N LEU A 279 -0.53 -4.71 25.20
CA LEU A 279 -0.10 -3.31 25.37
C LEU A 279 1.28 -3.05 24.76
N ARG A 280 2.20 -4.03 24.80
CA ARG A 280 3.50 -3.92 24.13
C ARG A 280 3.33 -3.87 22.62
N GLU A 281 2.51 -4.74 22.06
CA GLU A 281 2.19 -4.74 20.64
C GLU A 281 1.50 -3.45 20.19
N THR A 282 0.54 -2.95 20.99
CA THR A 282 -0.09 -1.63 20.78
C THR A 282 0.95 -0.52 20.68
N TRP A 283 1.94 -0.52 21.56
CA TRP A 283 3.02 0.47 21.54
C TRP A 283 3.94 0.28 20.35
N ASP A 284 4.31 -0.96 20.04
CA ASP A 284 5.19 -1.28 18.93
C ASP A 284 4.57 -0.85 17.59
N VAL A 285 3.31 -1.20 17.33
CA VAL A 285 2.64 -0.82 16.10
C VAL A 285 2.38 0.68 15.99
N LEU A 286 2.21 1.37 17.12
CA LEU A 286 2.09 2.84 17.13
C LEU A 286 3.40 3.50 16.68
N VAL A 287 4.54 2.98 17.13
CA VAL A 287 5.87 3.55 16.89
C VAL A 287 6.43 3.09 15.54
N ASN A 288 6.40 1.81 15.26
CA ASN A 288 7.07 1.22 14.11
C ASN A 288 6.13 0.98 12.92
N GLY A 289 4.80 0.97 13.14
CA GLY A 289 3.84 0.52 12.14
C GLY A 289 3.84 -1.00 12.01
N MET A 290 3.31 -1.50 10.92
CA MET A 290 3.33 -2.92 10.57
C MET A 290 3.83 -3.10 9.12
N MET A 291 4.17 -4.32 8.74
CA MET A 291 4.82 -4.67 7.47
C MET A 291 4.18 -4.04 6.22
N HIS A 292 2.84 -3.90 6.17
CA HIS A 292 2.13 -3.31 5.03
C HIS A 292 1.92 -1.80 5.12
N VAL A 293 2.20 -1.19 6.28
CA VAL A 293 1.96 0.23 6.56
C VAL A 293 3.15 0.89 7.25
N GLU A 294 4.35 0.50 6.87
CA GLU A 294 5.60 1.12 7.30
C GLU A 294 5.67 2.57 6.82
N SER A 295 5.34 3.51 7.70
CA SER A 295 5.35 4.93 7.37
C SER A 295 6.63 5.65 7.78
N LEU A 296 7.59 4.93 8.39
CA LEU A 296 8.88 5.45 8.86
C LEU A 296 8.74 6.70 9.76
N HIS A 297 7.55 6.88 10.33
CA HIS A 297 7.17 8.07 11.12
C HIS A 297 7.98 8.18 12.41
N ALA A 298 8.41 7.08 13.02
CA ALA A 298 9.22 7.09 14.24
C ALA A 298 10.53 7.85 14.08
N GLN A 299 11.14 7.85 12.90
CA GLN A 299 12.44 8.45 12.65
C GLN A 299 12.40 10.00 12.63
N TRP A 300 11.28 10.60 12.18
CA TRP A 300 11.22 12.05 11.97
C TRP A 300 9.83 12.66 12.27
N VAL A 301 8.78 12.14 11.67
CA VAL A 301 7.45 12.74 11.74
C VAL A 301 6.85 12.65 13.14
N MET A 302 6.89 11.47 13.76
CA MET A 302 6.34 11.24 15.11
C MET A 302 7.01 12.11 16.18
N PRO A 303 8.35 12.18 16.33
CA PRO A 303 8.98 13.02 17.32
C PRO A 303 8.58 14.49 17.20
N LEU A 304 8.51 15.03 15.98
CA LEU A 304 8.11 16.41 15.75
C LEU A 304 6.63 16.63 16.10
N CYS A 305 5.76 15.73 15.68
CA CYS A 305 4.34 15.80 15.99
C CYS A 305 4.07 15.68 17.49
N MET A 306 4.75 14.77 18.19
CA MET A 306 4.60 14.58 19.63
C MET A 306 5.17 15.79 20.42
N LEU A 307 6.30 16.34 20.00
CA LEU A 307 6.84 17.57 20.57
C LEU A 307 5.84 18.73 20.44
N TYR A 308 5.27 18.91 19.26
CA TYR A 308 4.26 19.93 19.04
C TYR A 308 2.98 19.66 19.87
N PHE A 309 2.56 18.42 19.99
CA PHE A 309 1.43 18.02 20.85
C PHE A 309 1.65 18.46 22.31
N VAL A 310 2.85 18.21 22.86
CA VAL A 310 3.20 18.63 24.22
C VAL A 310 3.19 20.14 24.34
N ILE A 311 3.87 20.86 23.43
CA ILE A 311 3.94 22.33 23.44
C ILE A 311 2.55 22.95 23.36
N LEU A 312 1.69 22.44 22.45
CA LEU A 312 0.32 22.94 22.27
C LEU A 312 -0.52 22.78 23.53
N ASN A 313 -0.45 21.59 24.17
CA ASN A 313 -1.25 21.31 25.36
C ASN A 313 -0.71 22.05 26.60
N VAL A 314 0.60 22.19 26.75
CA VAL A 314 1.19 23.05 27.79
C VAL A 314 0.72 24.51 27.62
N TYR A 315 0.70 25.02 26.37
CA TYR A 315 0.18 26.36 26.07
C TYR A 315 -1.31 26.48 26.48
N TYR A 316 -2.16 25.50 26.16
CA TYR A 316 -3.58 25.52 26.58
C TYR A 316 -3.77 25.47 28.09
N LEU A 317 -2.93 24.72 28.79
CA LEU A 317 -2.95 24.65 30.26
C LEU A 317 -2.52 26.00 30.89
N MET A 318 -1.44 26.59 30.41
CA MET A 318 -0.90 27.87 30.90
C MET A 318 -1.90 29.02 30.64
N ASP A 319 -2.57 29.02 29.51
CA ASP A 319 -3.53 30.05 29.10
C ASP A 319 -4.94 29.78 29.64
N LYS A 320 -5.09 28.77 30.51
CA LYS A 320 -6.37 28.33 31.14
C LYS A 320 -7.48 28.05 30.11
N LYS A 321 -7.09 27.62 28.90
CA LYS A 321 -8.01 27.29 27.78
C LYS A 321 -8.23 25.77 27.65
N THR A 322 -8.40 25.06 28.76
CA THR A 322 -8.59 23.61 28.81
C THR A 322 -9.75 23.13 27.92
N GLY A 323 -10.82 23.90 27.77
CA GLY A 323 -11.89 23.59 26.85
C GLY A 323 -11.46 23.53 25.38
N LYS A 324 -10.46 24.32 24.95
CA LYS A 324 -9.91 24.25 23.59
C LYS A 324 -9.08 23.00 23.37
N MET A 325 -8.40 22.50 24.39
CA MET A 325 -7.59 21.28 24.32
C MET A 325 -8.41 20.08 23.84
N PHE A 326 -9.65 19.94 24.33
CA PHE A 326 -10.55 18.84 23.95
C PHE A 326 -11.27 19.05 22.60
N HIS A 327 -11.23 20.25 22.03
CA HIS A 327 -11.87 20.58 20.76
C HIS A 327 -10.87 20.85 19.62
N ASP A 328 -9.57 20.69 19.88
CA ASP A 328 -8.53 20.91 18.88
C ASP A 328 -8.38 19.68 17.97
N TRP A 329 -8.51 19.87 16.67
CA TRP A 329 -8.36 18.83 15.66
C TRP A 329 -7.01 18.13 15.70
N TYR A 330 -5.94 18.85 16.07
CA TYR A 330 -4.63 18.25 16.21
C TYR A 330 -4.59 17.20 17.31
N ASN A 331 -5.13 17.56 18.49
CA ASN A 331 -5.23 16.63 19.60
C ASN A 331 -6.12 15.43 19.27
N PHE A 332 -7.21 15.66 18.53
CA PHE A 332 -8.06 14.58 18.04
C PHE A 332 -7.28 13.61 17.13
N LEU A 333 -6.45 14.11 16.18
CA LEU A 333 -5.63 13.24 15.33
C LEU A 333 -4.66 12.39 16.14
N ILE A 334 -3.97 12.98 17.11
CA ILE A 334 -3.01 12.25 17.96
C ILE A 334 -3.73 11.17 18.78
N VAL A 335 -4.86 11.49 19.40
CA VAL A 335 -5.67 10.51 20.16
C VAL A 335 -6.15 9.39 19.23
N PHE A 336 -6.56 9.72 18.01
CA PHE A 336 -7.06 8.74 17.04
C PHE A 336 -5.96 7.77 16.58
N LEU A 337 -4.70 8.23 16.42
CA LEU A 337 -3.54 7.36 16.19
C LEU A 337 -3.37 6.32 17.30
N PHE A 338 -3.49 6.73 18.58
CA PHE A 338 -3.43 5.82 19.71
C PHE A 338 -4.60 4.83 19.73
N VAL A 339 -5.81 5.29 19.41
CA VAL A 339 -7.01 4.42 19.36
C VAL A 339 -6.84 3.34 18.30
N ASN A 340 -6.37 3.68 17.10
CA ASN A 340 -6.14 2.69 16.06
C ASN A 340 -5.06 1.65 16.46
N ALA A 341 -3.98 2.09 17.09
CA ALA A 341 -2.96 1.19 17.60
C ALA A 341 -3.50 0.29 18.73
N LEU A 342 -4.33 0.84 19.63
CA LEU A 342 -4.99 0.05 20.68
C LEU A 342 -5.93 -1.01 20.09
N VAL A 343 -6.71 -0.65 19.06
CA VAL A 343 -7.59 -1.61 18.35
C VAL A 343 -6.76 -2.71 17.70
N TYR A 344 -5.55 -2.40 17.21
CA TYR A 344 -4.63 -3.40 16.68
C TYR A 344 -4.26 -4.44 17.76
N GLY A 345 -3.72 -4.02 18.89
CA GLY A 345 -3.37 -4.94 19.98
C GLY A 345 -4.59 -5.69 20.55
N LEU A 346 -5.76 -5.04 20.63
CA LEU A 346 -6.99 -5.68 21.08
C LEU A 346 -7.47 -6.82 20.17
N TRP A 347 -7.09 -6.83 18.88
CA TRP A 347 -7.37 -7.94 17.98
C TRP A 347 -6.72 -9.25 18.46
N ASP A 348 -5.51 -9.18 18.99
CA ASP A 348 -4.76 -10.33 19.47
C ASP A 348 -5.08 -10.69 20.94
N TYR A 349 -6.04 -9.99 21.57
CA TYR A 349 -6.57 -10.33 22.90
C TYR A 349 -7.83 -11.19 22.77
N LYS A 350 -7.67 -12.52 22.92
CA LYS A 350 -8.74 -13.53 22.71
C LYS A 350 -10.06 -13.21 23.40
N PRO A 351 -10.12 -12.81 24.71
CA PRO A 351 -11.41 -12.57 25.36
C PRO A 351 -12.27 -11.49 24.70
N LEU A 352 -11.64 -10.45 24.12
CA LEU A 352 -12.38 -9.43 23.38
C LEU A 352 -12.80 -9.94 22.00
N ARG A 353 -11.96 -10.70 21.33
CA ARG A 353 -12.28 -11.29 20.02
C ARG A 353 -13.47 -12.23 20.12
N ASP A 354 -13.48 -13.11 21.14
CA ASP A 354 -14.59 -14.02 21.42
C ASP A 354 -15.89 -13.27 21.75
N LEU A 355 -15.78 -12.15 22.49
CA LEU A 355 -16.93 -11.29 22.78
C LEU A 355 -17.49 -10.66 21.50
N VAL A 356 -16.64 -10.16 20.61
CA VAL A 356 -17.06 -9.57 19.32
C VAL A 356 -17.73 -10.63 18.45
N ALA A 357 -17.16 -11.83 18.34
CA ALA A 357 -17.77 -12.94 17.60
C ALA A 357 -19.13 -13.36 18.18
N THR A 358 -19.26 -13.38 19.52
CA THR A 358 -20.53 -13.70 20.20
C THR A 358 -21.61 -12.65 19.96
N LEU A 359 -21.24 -11.35 20.01
CA LEU A 359 -22.20 -10.25 19.84
C LEU A 359 -22.56 -10.01 18.38
N CYS A 360 -21.64 -10.29 17.45
CA CYS A 360 -21.82 -10.08 16.03
C CYS A 360 -21.13 -11.20 15.24
N PRO A 361 -21.75 -12.39 15.12
CA PRO A 361 -21.16 -13.54 14.44
C PRO A 361 -20.61 -13.27 13.03
N PRO A 362 -21.21 -12.38 12.20
CA PRO A 362 -20.63 -12.02 10.90
C PRO A 362 -19.26 -11.34 10.95
N LEU A 363 -18.82 -10.89 12.12
CA LEU A 363 -17.47 -10.33 12.33
C LEU A 363 -16.45 -11.37 12.82
N GLU A 364 -16.82 -12.63 12.95
CA GLU A 364 -15.88 -13.73 13.19
C GLU A 364 -14.88 -13.80 12.02
N GLY A 365 -13.58 -13.84 12.34
CA GLY A 365 -12.51 -13.78 11.34
C GLY A 365 -12.31 -12.40 10.67
N PHE A 366 -13.10 -11.38 11.04
CA PHE A 366 -12.89 -10.02 10.54
C PHE A 366 -11.71 -9.35 11.26
N GLN A 367 -10.67 -9.02 10.50
CA GLN A 367 -9.43 -8.43 11.01
C GLN A 367 -9.60 -6.93 11.32
N TYR A 368 -10.23 -6.60 12.45
CA TYR A 368 -10.44 -5.20 12.84
C TYR A 368 -9.14 -4.47 13.26
N ASN A 369 -8.03 -5.19 13.46
CA ASN A 369 -6.71 -4.61 13.62
C ASN A 369 -6.25 -3.78 12.40
N ARG A 370 -6.81 -4.01 11.22
CA ARG A 370 -6.47 -3.26 9.99
C ARG A 370 -6.88 -1.78 10.03
N THR A 371 -7.55 -1.30 11.10
CA THR A 371 -7.71 0.15 11.35
C THR A 371 -6.38 0.88 11.40
N ILE A 372 -5.29 0.19 11.75
CA ILE A 372 -3.93 0.76 11.76
C ILE A 372 -3.52 1.33 10.39
N PHE A 373 -4.10 0.85 9.30
CA PHE A 373 -3.85 1.33 7.94
C PHE A 373 -4.20 2.80 7.72
N PHE A 374 -4.98 3.42 8.60
CA PHE A 374 -5.25 4.85 8.58
C PHE A 374 -4.12 5.69 9.20
N ASN A 375 -3.27 5.09 10.05
CA ASN A 375 -2.24 5.83 10.79
C ASN A 375 -1.24 6.58 9.92
N PRO A 376 -0.73 6.06 8.78
CA PRO A 376 0.14 6.85 7.90
C PRO A 376 -0.49 8.17 7.45
N CYS A 377 -1.78 8.13 7.04
CA CYS A 377 -2.52 9.33 6.66
C CYS A 377 -2.66 10.32 7.83
N LEU A 378 -2.97 9.81 9.03
CA LEU A 378 -3.14 10.63 10.24
C LEU A 378 -1.82 11.29 10.67
N TRP A 379 -0.68 10.59 10.58
CA TRP A 379 0.63 11.16 10.87
C TRP A 379 0.96 12.32 9.92
N TYR A 380 0.72 12.17 8.61
CA TYR A 380 0.99 13.22 7.64
C TYR A 380 -0.02 14.37 7.70
N ALA A 381 -1.27 14.10 8.13
CA ALA A 381 -2.25 15.14 8.44
C ALA A 381 -1.82 15.95 9.69
N ALA A 382 -1.31 15.29 10.73
CA ALA A 382 -0.75 15.95 11.91
C ALA A 382 0.49 16.79 11.54
N LEU A 383 1.41 16.25 10.74
CA LEU A 383 2.57 16.97 10.22
C LEU A 383 2.13 18.24 9.47
N PHE A 384 1.18 18.11 8.54
CA PHE A 384 0.64 19.25 7.79
C PHE A 384 0.06 20.32 8.74
N LEU A 385 -0.79 19.95 9.70
CA LEU A 385 -1.40 20.92 10.63
C LEU A 385 -0.37 21.59 11.52
N MET A 386 0.63 20.85 11.98
CA MET A 386 1.74 21.41 12.76
C MET A 386 2.51 22.46 11.96
N LEU A 387 2.93 22.12 10.75
CA LEU A 387 3.69 23.03 9.87
C LEU A 387 2.84 24.23 9.46
N TYR A 388 1.59 24.02 9.06
CA TYR A 388 0.65 25.07 8.69
C TYR A 388 0.46 26.10 9.82
N ARG A 389 0.19 25.64 11.04
CA ARG A 389 0.04 26.51 12.22
C ARG A 389 1.35 27.20 12.60
N GLY A 390 2.48 26.48 12.49
CA GLY A 390 3.81 27.04 12.78
C GLY A 390 4.18 28.19 11.83
N VAL A 391 3.97 27.99 10.52
CA VAL A 391 4.24 29.04 9.52
C VAL A 391 3.26 30.21 9.67
N GLN A 392 1.97 29.96 9.92
CA GLN A 392 1.01 31.04 10.20
C GLN A 392 1.39 31.84 11.44
N PHE A 393 1.77 31.18 12.53
CA PHE A 393 2.22 31.86 13.74
C PHE A 393 3.44 32.74 13.47
N TRP A 394 4.43 32.25 12.69
CA TRP A 394 5.61 33.01 12.31
C TRP A 394 5.25 34.26 11.49
N HIS A 395 4.30 34.14 10.57
CA HIS A 395 3.84 35.27 9.76
C HIS A 395 2.91 36.22 10.51
N SER A 396 2.49 35.90 11.73
CA SER A 396 1.61 36.77 12.52
C SER A 396 2.33 38.06 12.92
N GLU A 397 1.57 39.15 13.03
CA GLU A 397 2.10 40.46 13.45
C GLU A 397 2.76 40.42 14.84
N VAL A 398 2.22 39.58 15.74
CA VAL A 398 2.75 39.40 17.10
C VAL A 398 4.16 38.82 17.07
N CYS A 399 4.43 37.85 16.20
CA CYS A 399 5.77 37.26 16.09
C CYS A 399 6.75 38.25 15.41
N ARG A 400 6.30 38.93 14.36
CA ARG A 400 7.11 39.95 13.67
C ARG A 400 7.54 41.08 14.66
N SER A 401 6.62 41.64 15.44
CA SER A 401 6.91 42.72 16.39
C SER A 401 7.87 42.28 17.49
N LYS A 402 7.74 41.05 18.03
CA LYS A 402 8.70 40.52 19.03
C LYS A 402 10.07 40.25 18.43
N LEU A 403 10.13 39.73 17.22
CA LEU A 403 11.39 39.46 16.51
C LEU A 403 12.14 40.77 16.20
N ASP A 404 11.44 41.77 15.69
CA ASP A 404 12.02 43.10 15.41
C ASP A 404 12.56 43.77 16.69
N LYS A 405 11.87 43.61 17.82
CA LYS A 405 12.30 44.09 19.12
C LYS A 405 13.57 43.34 19.61
N LEU A 406 13.62 42.02 19.51
CA LEU A 406 14.79 41.22 19.85
C LEU A 406 16.00 41.56 18.97
N LEU A 407 15.77 41.77 17.68
CA LEU A 407 16.83 42.12 16.72
C LEU A 407 17.35 43.54 16.91
N SER A 408 16.49 44.49 17.26
CA SER A 408 16.91 45.86 17.61
C SER A 408 17.73 45.87 18.89
N MET A 409 17.42 45.06 19.90
CA MET A 409 18.21 44.89 21.12
C MET A 409 19.60 44.27 20.83
N HIS A 410 19.69 43.29 19.91
CA HIS A 410 20.97 42.70 19.49
C HIS A 410 21.77 43.65 18.59
N ALA A 411 21.10 44.40 17.71
CA ALA A 411 21.74 45.40 16.87
C ALA A 411 22.32 46.58 17.68
N ALA A 412 21.63 46.98 18.75
CA ALA A 412 22.14 48.00 19.69
C ALA A 412 23.39 47.53 20.45
N LYS A 413 23.52 46.20 20.69
CA LYS A 413 24.75 45.61 21.26
C LYS A 413 25.87 45.39 20.23
N SER A 414 25.58 45.39 18.93
CA SER A 414 26.51 45.11 17.83
C SER A 414 26.79 46.33 16.94
N ALA A 415 26.45 47.54 17.35
CA ALA A 415 26.56 48.76 16.55
C ALA A 415 27.99 49.24 16.22
N ALA A 416 29.01 48.39 16.36
CA ALA A 416 30.39 48.68 16.02
C ALA A 416 30.88 48.15 14.66
N SER A 417 30.06 47.54 13.81
CA SER A 417 30.51 47.01 12.50
C SER A 417 29.45 47.09 11.39
N SER A 418 29.61 48.16 10.58
CA SER A 418 29.51 48.32 9.12
C SER A 418 28.49 47.56 8.25
N LYS A 419 27.78 48.36 7.48
CA LYS A 419 27.42 48.25 6.02
C LYS A 419 27.24 46.85 5.36
N LYS A 420 26.21 46.05 5.76
CA LYS A 420 25.64 45.05 4.86
C LYS A 420 24.20 44.73 5.32
N LYS A 421 23.20 45.53 5.00
CA LYS A 421 21.89 45.45 5.66
C LYS A 421 20.65 45.40 4.72
N LYS A 422 20.77 44.92 3.47
CA LYS A 422 19.58 44.74 2.60
C LYS A 422 19.16 43.27 2.34
N SER A 423 20.04 42.30 2.57
CA SER A 423 19.76 40.87 2.32
C SER A 423 19.07 40.16 3.51
N SER A 424 19.19 40.68 4.73
CA SER A 424 18.75 39.98 5.94
C SER A 424 17.21 40.00 6.17
N GLY A 425 16.50 40.95 5.59
CA GLY A 425 15.04 41.09 5.80
C GLY A 425 14.21 40.02 5.05
N PHE A 426 14.58 39.71 3.80
CA PHE A 426 13.91 38.74 2.98
C PHE A 426 14.03 37.31 3.55
N LEU A 427 15.26 36.92 3.91
CA LEU A 427 15.53 35.58 4.48
C LEU A 427 14.76 35.35 5.78
N LYS A 428 14.60 36.39 6.62
CA LYS A 428 13.88 36.30 7.90
C LYS A 428 12.37 36.09 7.73
N ILE A 429 11.79 36.68 6.70
CA ILE A 429 10.35 36.53 6.43
C ILE A 429 10.01 35.08 6.05
N TYR A 430 10.85 34.45 5.22
CA TYR A 430 10.61 33.12 4.67
C TYR A 430 11.28 31.99 5.46
N LEU A 431 11.91 32.27 6.60
CA LEU A 431 12.65 31.27 7.39
C LEU A 431 11.76 30.09 7.83
N ALA A 432 10.51 30.38 8.25
CA ALA A 432 9.57 29.34 8.66
C ALA A 432 9.06 28.52 7.46
N ASP A 433 8.86 29.15 6.31
CA ASP A 433 8.50 28.46 5.07
C ASP A 433 9.60 27.51 4.62
N ILE A 434 10.84 28.01 4.60
CA ILE A 434 12.03 27.20 4.26
C ILE A 434 12.20 26.05 5.26
N GLY A 435 12.03 26.32 6.56
CA GLY A 435 12.08 25.28 7.60
C GLY A 435 10.99 24.22 7.42
N ALA A 436 9.75 24.63 7.14
CA ALA A 436 8.66 23.70 6.90
C ALA A 436 8.89 22.84 5.66
N VAL A 437 9.37 23.44 4.56
CA VAL A 437 9.77 22.71 3.35
C VAL A 437 10.90 21.74 3.66
N ALA A 438 11.93 22.16 4.39
CA ALA A 438 13.05 21.30 4.78
C ALA A 438 12.58 20.09 5.61
N VAL A 439 11.65 20.29 6.57
CA VAL A 439 11.06 19.19 7.36
C VAL A 439 10.39 18.17 6.47
N ILE A 440 9.61 18.60 5.47
CA ILE A 440 8.93 17.69 4.54
C ILE A 440 9.95 16.97 3.66
N PHE A 441 10.96 17.67 3.13
CA PHE A 441 12.01 17.05 2.31
C PHE A 441 12.85 16.03 3.08
N VAL A 442 13.10 16.24 4.38
CA VAL A 442 13.74 15.23 5.23
C VAL A 442 12.86 13.98 5.35
N ALA A 443 11.55 14.14 5.56
CA ALA A 443 10.63 13.00 5.58
C ALA A 443 10.63 12.24 4.23
N MET A 444 10.59 12.97 3.10
CA MET A 444 10.67 12.38 1.76
C MET A 444 12.01 11.65 1.54
N ALA A 445 13.12 12.23 1.99
CA ALA A 445 14.44 11.62 1.86
C ALA A 445 14.57 10.34 2.71
N ILE A 446 14.08 10.35 3.95
CA ILE A 446 14.02 9.15 4.79
C ILE A 446 13.21 8.05 4.08
N THR A 447 12.04 8.38 3.54
CA THR A 447 11.21 7.43 2.83
C THR A 447 11.90 6.90 1.56
N PHE A 448 12.49 7.78 0.75
CA PHE A 448 13.14 7.41 -0.51
C PHE A 448 14.36 6.52 -0.30
N PHE A 449 15.21 6.84 0.69
CA PHE A 449 16.46 6.10 0.94
C PHE A 449 16.32 4.95 1.93
N SER A 450 15.10 4.65 2.40
CA SER A 450 14.88 3.51 3.30
C SER A 450 15.02 2.18 2.56
N ASP A 451 15.64 1.21 3.21
CA ASP A 451 15.72 -0.18 2.73
C ASP A 451 14.51 -0.99 3.25
N THR A 452 13.30 -0.49 2.97
CA THR A 452 12.06 -1.20 3.28
C THR A 452 11.62 -2.09 2.12
N ARG A 453 10.89 -3.16 2.42
CA ARG A 453 10.51 -4.20 1.45
C ARG A 453 9.84 -3.64 0.18
N TYR A 454 8.97 -2.66 0.33
CA TYR A 454 8.18 -2.11 -0.78
C TYR A 454 8.74 -0.81 -1.37
N ASN A 455 10.03 -0.52 -1.16
CA ASN A 455 10.65 0.66 -1.75
C ASN A 455 11.19 0.38 -3.16
N ASP A 456 10.29 -0.05 -4.05
CA ASP A 456 10.59 -0.54 -5.38
C ASP A 456 11.35 0.48 -6.24
N LEU A 457 11.00 1.77 -6.10
CA LEU A 457 11.69 2.84 -6.85
C LEU A 457 13.16 2.97 -6.43
N MET A 458 13.44 2.96 -5.13
CA MET A 458 14.83 3.02 -4.62
C MET A 458 15.59 1.75 -4.94
N HIS A 459 14.98 0.57 -4.73
CA HIS A 459 15.61 -0.71 -5.04
C HIS A 459 15.96 -0.79 -6.53
N THR A 460 15.06 -0.36 -7.42
CA THR A 460 15.33 -0.29 -8.86
C THR A 460 16.50 0.64 -9.15
N CYS A 461 16.46 1.90 -8.65
CA CYS A 461 17.55 2.85 -8.86
C CYS A 461 18.90 2.33 -8.33
N TYR A 462 18.91 1.82 -7.10
CA TYR A 462 20.14 1.44 -6.41
C TYR A 462 20.77 0.17 -7.00
N ARG A 463 19.97 -0.88 -7.18
CA ARG A 463 20.45 -2.17 -7.68
C ARG A 463 20.87 -2.08 -9.15
N THR A 464 20.10 -1.39 -9.99
CA THR A 464 20.48 -1.11 -11.37
C THR A 464 21.79 -0.30 -11.44
N ALA A 465 21.95 0.72 -10.60
CA ALA A 465 23.20 1.47 -10.56
C ALA A 465 24.39 0.62 -10.08
N LEU A 466 24.20 -0.28 -9.12
CA LEU A 466 25.25 -1.22 -8.69
C LEU A 466 25.65 -2.17 -9.82
N HIS A 467 24.67 -2.70 -10.56
CA HIS A 467 24.92 -3.59 -11.68
C HIS A 467 25.67 -2.87 -12.80
N VAL A 468 25.12 -1.75 -13.30
CA VAL A 468 25.65 -1.04 -14.47
C VAL A 468 26.99 -0.35 -14.19
N ILE A 469 27.15 0.30 -13.02
CA ILE A 469 28.35 1.11 -12.72
C ILE A 469 29.47 0.26 -12.13
N LYS A 470 29.13 -0.73 -11.29
CA LYS A 470 30.14 -1.52 -10.57
C LYS A 470 30.29 -2.96 -11.08
N GLY A 471 29.48 -3.38 -12.06
CA GLY A 471 29.44 -4.75 -12.56
C GLY A 471 29.12 -5.78 -11.47
N LYS A 472 28.37 -5.38 -10.41
CA LYS A 472 28.04 -6.26 -9.31
C LYS A 472 26.86 -7.13 -9.71
N GLU A 473 27.00 -8.43 -9.52
CA GLU A 473 25.85 -9.34 -9.56
C GLU A 473 24.89 -9.03 -8.42
N ILE A 474 23.60 -9.03 -8.72
CA ILE A 474 22.51 -8.74 -7.78
C ILE A 474 21.75 -10.04 -7.53
N ASP A 475 21.81 -10.56 -6.31
CA ASP A 475 21.19 -11.82 -5.94
C ASP A 475 19.65 -11.75 -5.90
N PRO A 476 18.97 -10.72 -5.30
CA PRO A 476 17.54 -10.58 -5.45
C PRO A 476 17.12 -10.48 -6.93
N MET A 477 16.11 -11.27 -7.33
CA MET A 477 15.57 -11.26 -8.68
C MET A 477 14.87 -9.94 -8.99
N ASN A 478 15.05 -9.43 -10.21
CA ASN A 478 14.20 -8.38 -10.76
C ASN A 478 12.87 -8.98 -11.27
N TYR A 479 11.96 -8.15 -11.79
CA TYR A 479 10.64 -8.59 -12.24
C TYR A 479 10.72 -9.64 -13.37
N GLY A 480 11.55 -9.41 -14.38
CA GLY A 480 11.74 -10.33 -15.52
C GLY A 480 12.37 -11.66 -15.08
N GLU A 481 13.41 -11.60 -14.24
CA GLU A 481 14.06 -12.79 -13.68
C GLU A 481 13.12 -13.61 -12.78
N PHE A 482 12.26 -12.96 -11.99
CA PHE A 482 11.31 -13.66 -11.12
C PHE A 482 10.32 -14.51 -11.91
N TYR A 483 9.74 -13.96 -12.97
CA TYR A 483 8.78 -14.70 -13.79
C TYR A 483 9.42 -15.56 -14.88
N SER A 484 10.62 -15.22 -15.34
CA SER A 484 11.44 -15.98 -16.29
C SER A 484 10.68 -16.57 -17.47
N THR A 485 9.90 -15.73 -18.17
CA THR A 485 8.94 -16.18 -19.18
C THR A 485 9.54 -17.07 -20.26
N ASP A 486 10.79 -16.79 -20.68
CA ASP A 486 11.48 -17.57 -21.71
C ASP A 486 11.92 -18.95 -21.21
N LEU A 487 12.41 -19.04 -19.96
CA LEU A 487 12.73 -20.30 -19.31
C LEU A 487 11.52 -21.23 -19.20
N PHE A 488 10.37 -20.66 -18.81
CA PHE A 488 9.12 -21.43 -18.71
C PHE A 488 8.52 -21.76 -20.08
N ALA A 489 8.76 -20.93 -21.11
CA ALA A 489 8.37 -21.26 -22.48
C ALA A 489 9.14 -22.49 -22.99
N GLU A 490 10.47 -22.53 -22.79
CA GLU A 490 11.29 -23.71 -23.12
C GLU A 490 10.85 -24.97 -22.36
N ALA A 491 10.58 -24.83 -21.05
CA ALA A 491 10.13 -25.95 -20.24
C ALA A 491 8.77 -26.50 -20.73
N LYS A 492 7.81 -25.63 -21.01
CA LYS A 492 6.49 -26.03 -21.56
C LYS A 492 6.61 -26.71 -22.93
N GLU A 493 7.43 -26.19 -23.82
CA GLU A 493 7.67 -26.81 -25.12
C GLU A 493 8.31 -28.20 -24.97
N ALA A 494 9.32 -28.32 -24.12
CA ALA A 494 10.04 -29.58 -23.90
C ALA A 494 9.15 -30.70 -23.33
N VAL A 495 8.20 -30.36 -22.43
CA VAL A 495 7.31 -31.35 -21.85
C VAL A 495 6.01 -31.54 -22.64
N GLY A 496 5.77 -30.72 -23.68
CA GLY A 496 4.52 -30.74 -24.46
C GLY A 496 3.30 -30.35 -23.62
N TYR A 497 3.45 -29.30 -22.78
CA TYR A 497 2.41 -28.85 -21.85
C TYR A 497 1.15 -28.38 -22.56
N ASP A 498 0.00 -28.94 -22.21
CA ASP A 498 -1.33 -28.65 -22.81
C ASP A 498 -2.42 -28.38 -21.75
N GLY A 499 -2.06 -27.75 -20.62
CA GLY A 499 -3.02 -27.33 -19.59
C GLY A 499 -3.15 -28.27 -18.39
N GLU A 500 -2.27 -29.22 -18.23
CA GLU A 500 -2.24 -30.13 -17.08
C GLU A 500 -1.93 -29.39 -15.77
N TRP A 501 -2.48 -29.91 -14.66
CA TRP A 501 -2.27 -29.36 -13.34
C TRP A 501 -0.85 -29.59 -12.85
N ALA A 502 -0.25 -28.53 -12.29
CA ALA A 502 1.09 -28.55 -11.77
C ALA A 502 1.18 -27.98 -10.34
N VAL A 503 2.32 -28.21 -9.71
CA VAL A 503 2.73 -27.58 -8.44
C VAL A 503 4.14 -27.03 -8.55
N ALA A 504 4.47 -26.05 -7.70
CA ALA A 504 5.76 -25.39 -7.61
C ALA A 504 6.51 -25.85 -6.35
N TYR A 505 7.78 -26.24 -6.48
CA TYR A 505 8.65 -26.56 -5.33
C TYR A 505 9.86 -25.61 -5.28
N GLY A 506 10.01 -24.89 -4.17
CA GLY A 506 11.07 -23.90 -3.97
C GLY A 506 10.89 -22.60 -4.77
N LEU A 507 9.82 -22.46 -5.57
CA LEU A 507 9.42 -21.23 -6.25
C LEU A 507 7.98 -20.86 -5.90
N HIS A 508 7.65 -19.59 -6.05
CA HIS A 508 6.28 -19.13 -5.83
C HIS A 508 5.34 -19.71 -6.90
N PRO A 509 4.20 -20.33 -6.55
CA PRO A 509 3.22 -20.80 -7.54
C PRO A 509 2.76 -19.72 -8.51
N ALA A 510 2.78 -18.45 -8.09
CA ALA A 510 2.48 -17.29 -8.92
C ALA A 510 3.37 -17.20 -10.18
N VAL A 511 4.57 -17.80 -10.16
CA VAL A 511 5.43 -17.88 -11.34
C VAL A 511 4.82 -18.81 -12.39
N LEU A 512 4.27 -19.95 -11.97
CA LEU A 512 3.57 -20.88 -12.87
C LEU A 512 2.30 -20.22 -13.42
N GLU A 513 1.49 -19.63 -12.55
CA GLU A 513 0.27 -18.91 -12.89
C GLU A 513 0.54 -17.80 -13.91
N TYR A 514 1.60 -16.98 -13.70
CA TYR A 514 2.02 -15.92 -14.62
C TYR A 514 2.41 -16.46 -16.00
N ASN A 515 2.99 -17.66 -16.06
CA ASN A 515 3.42 -18.35 -17.27
C ASN A 515 2.32 -19.19 -17.92
N GLY A 516 1.08 -19.09 -17.46
CA GLY A 516 -0.08 -19.80 -18.03
C GLY A 516 -0.05 -21.30 -17.75
N ILE A 517 0.55 -21.73 -16.63
CA ILE A 517 0.55 -23.11 -16.15
C ILE A 517 -0.51 -23.24 -15.08
N ALA A 518 -1.43 -24.19 -15.22
CA ALA A 518 -2.50 -24.45 -14.27
C ALA A 518 -1.92 -24.99 -12.95
N THR A 519 -2.31 -24.40 -11.80
CA THR A 519 -1.71 -24.73 -10.51
C THR A 519 -2.70 -25.33 -9.53
N LEU A 520 -2.25 -26.40 -8.83
CA LEU A 520 -2.95 -26.93 -7.64
C LEU A 520 -2.58 -26.15 -6.38
N ASP A 521 -1.40 -25.55 -6.36
CA ASP A 521 -0.92 -24.71 -5.29
C ASP A 521 -1.16 -23.22 -5.58
N GLY A 522 -0.99 -22.35 -4.56
CA GLY A 522 -1.19 -20.92 -4.75
C GLY A 522 -1.32 -20.14 -3.46
N TYR A 523 -1.39 -18.82 -3.60
CA TYR A 523 -1.62 -17.90 -2.50
C TYR A 523 -2.97 -17.19 -2.66
N LEU A 524 -3.92 -17.49 -1.77
CA LEU A 524 -5.21 -16.83 -1.70
C LEU A 524 -5.79 -16.92 -0.29
N GLY A 525 -6.30 -15.81 0.23
CA GLY A 525 -6.94 -15.75 1.54
C GLY A 525 -8.42 -16.15 1.56
N TYR A 526 -8.95 -16.66 0.47
CA TYR A 526 -10.38 -16.93 0.31
C TYR A 526 -10.62 -18.09 -0.66
N TYR A 527 -10.57 -19.34 -0.18
CA TYR A 527 -10.91 -20.55 -0.91
C TYR A 527 -11.53 -21.59 0.04
N SER A 528 -12.08 -22.69 -0.47
CA SER A 528 -12.87 -23.64 0.33
C SER A 528 -12.01 -24.42 1.32
N THR A 529 -12.58 -24.72 2.49
CA THR A 529 -11.96 -25.60 3.50
C THR A 529 -11.86 -27.05 3.02
N GLU A 530 -12.73 -27.45 2.10
CA GLU A 530 -12.68 -28.75 1.44
C GLU A 530 -11.40 -28.88 0.61
N TYR A 531 -11.12 -27.90 -0.27
CA TYR A 531 -9.87 -27.89 -1.04
C TYR A 531 -8.64 -27.83 -0.15
N LYS A 532 -8.65 -26.98 0.91
CA LYS A 532 -7.59 -26.96 1.90
C LYS A 532 -7.30 -28.35 2.47
N SER A 533 -8.36 -29.08 2.82
CA SER A 533 -8.24 -30.43 3.41
C SER A 533 -7.74 -31.46 2.39
N ALA A 534 -8.14 -31.33 1.12
CA ALA A 534 -7.64 -32.17 0.04
C ALA A 534 -6.17 -31.91 -0.25
N PHE A 535 -5.77 -30.65 -0.41
CA PHE A 535 -4.37 -30.28 -0.66
C PHE A 535 -3.45 -30.58 0.55
N ARG A 536 -4.00 -30.54 1.79
CA ARG A 536 -3.26 -30.93 3.00
C ARG A 536 -2.74 -32.37 2.93
N LYS A 537 -3.46 -33.27 2.25
CA LYS A 537 -2.99 -34.66 2.09
C LYS A 537 -1.72 -34.71 1.24
N VAL A 538 -1.68 -33.91 0.17
CA VAL A 538 -0.50 -33.81 -0.70
C VAL A 538 0.75 -33.40 0.07
N ILE A 539 0.62 -32.43 0.98
CA ILE A 539 1.75 -31.85 1.72
C ILE A 539 1.95 -32.47 3.12
N ALA A 540 1.12 -33.44 3.51
CA ALA A 540 1.18 -34.06 4.85
C ALA A 540 2.58 -34.59 5.20
N PRO A 541 3.33 -35.27 4.31
CA PRO A 541 4.66 -35.77 4.64
C PRO A 541 5.66 -34.68 5.06
N ALA A 542 5.57 -33.48 4.47
CA ALA A 542 6.38 -32.33 4.85
C ALA A 542 5.91 -31.70 6.17
N LEU A 543 4.60 -31.55 6.34
CA LEU A 543 4.01 -30.96 7.56
C LEU A 543 4.26 -31.82 8.80
N ASP A 544 4.31 -33.14 8.66
CA ASP A 544 4.61 -34.08 9.76
C ASP A 544 6.07 -34.00 10.21
N ARG A 545 6.97 -33.50 9.36
CA ARG A 545 8.39 -33.32 9.67
C ARG A 545 8.68 -31.98 10.34
N VAL A 546 7.96 -30.91 9.96
CA VAL A 546 8.25 -29.54 10.37
C VAL A 546 7.03 -28.92 11.04
N GLU A 547 7.07 -28.80 12.36
CA GLU A 547 5.94 -28.27 13.14
C GLU A 547 5.58 -26.83 12.78
N GLY A 548 6.57 -25.99 12.46
CA GLY A 548 6.35 -24.60 12.03
C GLY A 548 5.51 -24.53 10.76
N HIS A 549 5.79 -25.39 9.77
CA HIS A 549 5.02 -25.48 8.53
C HIS A 549 3.60 -25.98 8.81
N ARG A 550 3.44 -26.98 9.65
CA ARG A 550 2.14 -27.52 10.05
C ARG A 550 1.26 -26.47 10.72
N ILE A 551 1.81 -25.75 11.71
CA ILE A 551 1.09 -24.69 12.42
C ILE A 551 0.66 -23.58 11.44
N ASN A 552 1.57 -23.16 10.55
CA ASN A 552 1.29 -22.14 9.56
C ASN A 552 0.15 -22.55 8.60
N TYR A 553 0.24 -23.77 8.03
CA TYR A 553 -0.79 -24.25 7.10
C TYR A 553 -2.13 -24.49 7.79
N ASP A 554 -2.14 -25.18 8.93
CA ASP A 554 -3.35 -25.59 9.62
C ASP A 554 -4.11 -24.36 10.17
N ASN A 555 -3.42 -23.38 10.78
CA ASN A 555 -4.04 -22.23 11.42
C ASN A 555 -4.33 -21.06 10.48
N TRP A 556 -3.54 -20.89 9.41
CA TRP A 556 -3.72 -19.79 8.46
C TRP A 556 -4.05 -20.31 7.06
N GLY A 557 -3.20 -21.09 6.46
CA GLY A 557 -3.43 -21.83 5.23
C GLY A 557 -3.66 -21.04 3.96
N ALA A 558 -3.45 -19.72 3.95
CA ALA A 558 -3.62 -18.91 2.75
C ALA A 558 -2.57 -19.23 1.67
N ARG A 559 -1.42 -19.79 2.05
CA ARG A 559 -0.38 -20.31 1.15
C ARG A 559 -0.46 -21.83 1.08
N ALA A 560 -1.22 -22.32 0.12
CA ALA A 560 -1.24 -23.74 -0.24
C ALA A 560 -0.02 -24.02 -1.12
N TYR A 561 1.15 -24.23 -0.53
CA TYR A 561 2.43 -24.44 -1.20
C TYR A 561 2.95 -25.87 -0.97
N ILE A 562 3.87 -26.34 -1.80
CA ILE A 562 4.66 -27.51 -1.50
C ILE A 562 5.76 -27.12 -0.53
N TYR A 563 5.74 -27.72 0.66
CA TYR A 563 6.65 -27.41 1.75
C TYR A 563 7.91 -28.28 1.70
N PRO A 564 9.09 -27.75 2.07
CA PRO A 564 10.29 -28.57 2.31
C PRO A 564 10.14 -29.39 3.58
N GLY A 565 10.90 -30.48 3.67
CA GLY A 565 10.96 -31.33 4.87
C GLY A 565 11.88 -30.82 5.97
N THR A 566 12.34 -29.57 5.88
CA THR A 566 13.25 -28.88 6.81
C THR A 566 12.72 -27.49 7.15
N GLU A 567 13.28 -26.80 8.14
CA GLU A 567 12.96 -25.41 8.54
C GLU A 567 13.41 -24.35 7.51
N MET A 568 13.71 -24.74 6.29
CA MET A 568 14.15 -23.82 5.25
C MET A 568 12.97 -22.98 4.70
N PRO A 569 13.27 -21.82 4.08
CA PRO A 569 12.25 -21.04 3.39
C PRO A 569 11.52 -21.89 2.34
N VAL A 570 10.19 -21.87 2.38
CA VAL A 570 9.33 -22.64 1.44
C VAL A 570 9.55 -22.18 0.00
N VAL A 571 9.80 -20.88 -0.19
CA VAL A 571 10.01 -20.22 -1.49
C VAL A 571 11.07 -19.14 -1.34
N THR A 572 11.66 -18.69 -2.46
CA THR A 572 12.68 -17.65 -2.44
C THR A 572 12.44 -16.59 -3.53
N GLU A 573 12.84 -15.36 -3.22
CA GLU A 573 12.91 -14.22 -4.14
C GLU A 573 14.36 -13.93 -4.61
N PHE A 574 15.31 -14.82 -4.25
CA PHE A 574 16.72 -14.71 -4.61
C PHE A 574 17.09 -15.68 -5.74
N LYS A 575 18.11 -15.35 -6.53
CA LYS A 575 18.64 -16.24 -7.59
C LYS A 575 19.19 -17.53 -7.00
N VAL A 576 19.82 -17.44 -5.83
CA VAL A 576 20.36 -18.59 -5.11
C VAL A 576 19.31 -19.11 -4.14
N TYR A 577 18.95 -20.38 -4.28
CA TYR A 577 18.12 -21.13 -3.34
C TYR A 577 18.92 -22.33 -2.82
N GLY A 578 19.67 -22.10 -1.79
CA GLY A 578 20.54 -23.12 -1.21
C GLY A 578 21.89 -22.56 -0.76
N PRO A 579 22.80 -23.43 -0.28
CA PRO A 579 22.65 -24.90 -0.25
C PRO A 579 21.55 -25.35 0.70
N LEU A 580 20.78 -26.34 0.27
CA LEU A 580 19.75 -26.96 1.09
C LEU A 580 20.38 -28.04 1.98
N GLU A 581 19.82 -28.25 3.17
CA GLU A 581 20.21 -29.37 4.04
C GLU A 581 19.73 -30.71 3.47
N ASP A 582 18.62 -30.69 2.72
CA ASP A 582 17.96 -31.84 2.14
C ASP A 582 17.28 -31.45 0.82
N TYR A 583 17.60 -32.17 -0.25
CA TYR A 583 17.03 -31.98 -1.58
C TYR A 583 15.87 -32.95 -1.88
N SER A 584 15.41 -33.69 -0.86
CA SER A 584 14.26 -34.59 -0.99
C SER A 584 12.95 -33.82 -1.05
N LEU A 585 12.03 -34.28 -1.88
CA LEU A 585 10.66 -33.81 -1.93
C LEU A 585 9.77 -34.65 -1.00
N TYR A 586 9.08 -33.99 -0.10
CA TYR A 586 8.21 -34.63 0.88
C TYR A 586 6.75 -34.36 0.55
N MET A 587 6.16 -35.18 -0.33
CA MET A 587 4.77 -35.09 -0.73
C MET A 587 4.14 -36.46 -0.89
N ASP A 588 2.82 -36.53 -0.78
CA ASP A 588 2.03 -37.69 -1.12
C ASP A 588 1.65 -37.60 -2.61
N VAL A 589 2.33 -38.43 -3.44
CA VAL A 589 2.16 -38.44 -4.89
C VAL A 589 0.80 -39.02 -5.29
N GLU A 590 0.24 -39.98 -4.52
CA GLU A 590 -1.09 -40.53 -4.78
C GLU A 590 -2.15 -39.44 -4.56
N ALA A 591 -2.09 -38.72 -3.44
CA ALA A 591 -2.97 -37.57 -3.18
C ALA A 591 -2.80 -36.44 -4.21
N PHE A 592 -1.60 -36.24 -4.75
CA PHE A 592 -1.35 -35.29 -5.84
C PHE A 592 -2.04 -35.71 -7.13
N HIS A 593 -1.97 -37.00 -7.50
CA HIS A 593 -2.68 -37.53 -8.67
C HIS A 593 -4.21 -37.55 -8.46
N ASP A 594 -4.70 -37.77 -7.23
CA ASP A 594 -6.11 -37.66 -6.90
C ASP A 594 -6.67 -36.25 -7.20
N LEU A 595 -5.83 -35.22 -7.06
CA LEU A 595 -6.12 -33.83 -7.47
C LEU A 595 -5.83 -33.56 -8.96
N GLN A 596 -5.59 -34.60 -9.76
CA GLN A 596 -5.24 -34.53 -11.18
C GLN A 596 -3.89 -33.85 -11.46
N GLY A 597 -3.00 -33.79 -10.48
CA GLY A 597 -1.65 -33.26 -10.63
C GLY A 597 -0.81 -34.11 -11.59
N THR A 598 -0.06 -33.46 -12.45
CA THR A 598 0.76 -34.10 -13.48
C THR A 598 2.21 -33.66 -13.42
N TYR A 599 2.49 -32.36 -13.23
CA TYR A 599 3.83 -31.83 -13.26
C TYR A 599 4.24 -31.17 -11.94
N ILE A 600 5.52 -31.31 -11.58
CA ILE A 600 6.16 -30.64 -10.46
C ILE A 600 7.29 -29.79 -11.04
N PHE A 601 7.17 -28.46 -10.93
CA PHE A 601 8.21 -27.51 -11.32
C PHE A 601 9.06 -27.17 -10.10
N SER A 602 10.32 -27.52 -10.11
CA SER A 602 11.23 -27.38 -8.99
C SER A 602 12.38 -26.41 -9.28
N ARG A 603 12.76 -25.63 -8.26
CA ARG A 603 13.96 -24.76 -8.28
C ARG A 603 15.25 -25.55 -8.10
N VAL A 604 15.17 -26.76 -7.63
CA VAL A 604 16.31 -27.61 -7.29
C VAL A 604 16.11 -29.02 -7.82
N PRO A 605 17.18 -29.75 -8.14
CA PRO A 605 17.06 -31.17 -8.43
C PRO A 605 16.53 -31.92 -7.20
N VAL A 606 15.65 -32.89 -7.40
CA VAL A 606 15.04 -33.70 -6.33
C VAL A 606 15.77 -35.05 -6.27
N ASP A 607 16.29 -35.41 -5.07
CA ASP A 607 17.13 -36.60 -4.89
C ASP A 607 16.33 -37.91 -4.78
N ASN A 608 15.13 -37.86 -4.21
CA ASN A 608 14.30 -39.05 -3.92
C ASN A 608 13.25 -39.35 -5.01
N THR A 609 13.47 -38.93 -6.24
CA THR A 609 12.53 -39.13 -7.38
C THR A 609 12.17 -40.60 -7.59
N ALA A 610 13.13 -41.52 -7.46
CA ALA A 610 12.91 -42.95 -7.63
C ALA A 610 11.94 -43.52 -6.57
N GLU A 611 12.01 -43.02 -5.33
CA GLU A 611 11.12 -43.44 -4.24
C GLU A 611 9.69 -42.93 -4.46
N LEU A 612 9.56 -41.75 -5.06
CA LEU A 612 8.29 -41.11 -5.38
C LEU A 612 7.69 -41.56 -6.72
N GLY A 613 8.42 -42.38 -7.49
CA GLY A 613 8.00 -42.81 -8.84
C GLY A 613 8.02 -41.68 -9.88
N LEU A 614 8.75 -40.59 -9.63
CA LEU A 614 8.82 -39.42 -10.49
C LEU A 614 9.96 -39.55 -11.53
N THR A 615 9.69 -39.03 -12.72
CA THR A 615 10.68 -38.95 -13.81
C THR A 615 10.96 -37.50 -14.14
N MET A 616 12.25 -37.12 -14.20
CA MET A 616 12.65 -35.79 -14.66
C MET A 616 12.47 -35.70 -16.18
N VAL A 617 11.67 -34.77 -16.64
CA VAL A 617 11.32 -34.56 -18.06
C VAL A 617 11.92 -33.29 -18.66
N PHE A 618 12.41 -32.39 -17.82
CA PHE A 618 13.14 -31.18 -18.22
C PHE A 618 14.13 -30.78 -17.13
N ALA A 619 15.29 -30.29 -17.52
CA ALA A 619 16.28 -29.70 -16.61
C ALA A 619 17.00 -28.54 -17.32
N LYS A 620 17.17 -27.45 -16.59
CA LYS A 620 17.98 -26.30 -16.98
C LYS A 620 18.65 -25.74 -15.73
N ASP A 621 19.98 -25.72 -15.72
CA ASP A 621 20.74 -25.17 -14.59
C ASP A 621 20.81 -23.63 -14.65
N ALA A 622 21.03 -22.99 -13.50
CA ALA A 622 21.27 -21.55 -13.43
C ALA A 622 22.50 -21.18 -14.28
N GLY A 623 22.38 -20.11 -15.07
CA GLY A 623 23.44 -19.63 -15.96
C GLY A 623 23.51 -20.37 -17.31
N GLU A 624 22.72 -21.41 -17.54
CA GLU A 624 22.67 -22.05 -18.87
C GLU A 624 21.96 -21.14 -19.89
N PRO A 625 22.41 -21.19 -21.16
CA PRO A 625 21.84 -20.35 -22.21
C PRO A 625 20.40 -20.78 -22.55
N LEU A 626 19.53 -19.81 -22.72
CA LEU A 626 18.18 -19.96 -23.25
C LEU A 626 18.16 -19.81 -24.78
N GLN A 627 17.08 -20.24 -25.42
CA GLN A 627 16.92 -20.17 -26.89
C GLN A 627 16.98 -18.73 -27.42
N ASN A 628 16.56 -17.75 -26.61
CA ASN A 628 16.64 -16.32 -26.95
C ASN A 628 18.05 -15.72 -26.81
N GLY A 629 19.04 -16.49 -26.32
CA GLY A 629 20.43 -16.06 -26.10
C GLY A 629 20.68 -15.44 -24.71
N GLU A 630 19.69 -15.31 -23.88
CA GLU A 630 19.84 -14.95 -22.45
C GLU A 630 20.28 -16.16 -21.64
N THR A 631 20.47 -15.99 -20.34
CA THR A 631 20.81 -17.09 -19.42
C THR A 631 19.70 -17.31 -18.41
N ALA A 632 19.48 -18.58 -18.04
CA ALA A 632 18.53 -18.93 -16.98
C ALA A 632 18.95 -18.26 -15.66
N PRO A 633 18.10 -17.42 -15.05
CA PRO A 633 18.47 -16.73 -13.81
C PRO A 633 18.54 -17.67 -12.62
N TYR A 634 17.94 -18.84 -12.72
CA TYR A 634 17.92 -19.90 -11.72
C TYR A 634 17.68 -21.28 -12.35
N GLY A 635 17.95 -22.33 -11.57
CA GLY A 635 17.68 -23.71 -12.00
C GLY A 635 16.18 -24.01 -12.07
N LEU A 636 15.75 -24.73 -13.11
CA LEU A 636 14.39 -25.22 -13.26
C LEU A 636 14.41 -26.69 -13.71
N TYR A 637 13.74 -27.52 -12.92
CA TYR A 637 13.64 -28.96 -13.12
C TYR A 637 12.16 -29.35 -13.13
N VAL A 638 11.71 -30.10 -14.13
CA VAL A 638 10.32 -30.53 -14.24
C VAL A 638 10.25 -32.05 -14.10
N TYR A 639 9.37 -32.51 -13.23
CA TYR A 639 9.10 -33.91 -12.97
C TYR A 639 7.66 -34.25 -13.32
N LYS A 640 7.49 -35.53 -13.75
CA LYS A 640 6.20 -36.10 -14.05
C LYS A 640 6.05 -37.45 -13.38
#